data_c21e2259130acaadb58b08d5c863a205
#
_entry.id   c21e2259130acaadb58b08d5c863a205
#
_cell.length_a   1.000
_cell.length_b   1.000
_cell.length_c   1.000
_cell.angle_alpha   90.00
_cell.angle_beta   90.00
_cell.angle_gamma   90.00
#
_symmetry.space_group_name_H-M   'P 1'
#
loop_
_entity.id
_entity.type
_entity.pdbx_description
1 polymer ?
#
loop_
_entity_poly.entity_id
_entity_poly.type
_entity_poly.pdbx_seq_one_letter_code
_entity_poly.pdbx_strand_id
1 'polypeptide(L)'
;MRTHRLAALTATLCLVACTGGADQGAAPDEALDGAATSSAAASFGAPHALRPAAAGTPLEIAQLSLAQTHVMPEAGLQWTLANAKEELHAIGGREALVLIKLAANDAVNPRIEGWRDGQRLGAIALSAQLPPTEAAGPAYPEGGLGATLPASWLAPGLQLRAIADNYSAGAFRVPSIGADSPVTLRVLPFYLFGANEANSIPLTATAVPDAATVDELYAKWPVASVVAQNHPARLAQWPTLVVGPAGGRPAYVVRNTNQEQVSYQLMGAVLDVIGGLLAANGEADGPVQYYAPLIMFNANGKYSGPGGGLGTVGGDTGVGDHSYRGIFVHEQGHAMGLPHQDDGYKGGRYPYLAGSLNGSVWGYDSTRKQFLAPFVPATASRYANCRGDTFAGTPRQLDAQGRCIKQDPMQSGSGDEAAGYRFATFSDYSTAMMQRHFEGVTRVDSQGKRVYDGGSIVADAAFAGGYKRWDSLDRRWVNVERVTTDKGLYGLDGGRPLQREVPVHAIVITLSLAGTPGISQIYPVLSHRGNLLRTIDPTDAAQRASIVPNTGTFPWYCHASGCDYSLRLTYVDGSVRHVLLQGGFRSWWGPMTAPPANATDPNDDASFRTWAINVPGNAMLRKVELLDTPRAWEGLPANPTVLASNEHIELGDTPHATGGVPGKLLAMRERASAAEGECVELATIAAPRSAMPAPRCPIAQPKGGRSRPQIYDMRDSMRRLLRH
;
A
#
# COMPACT_ATOMS: atom_id res chain seq x y z
N MET A 1 -20.18 32.19 31.11
CA MET A 1 -20.41 30.90 31.76
C MET A 1 -21.41 30.12 30.92
N ARG A 2 -20.95 29.24 30.07
CA ARG A 2 -21.74 28.16 29.41
C ARG A 2 -20.82 26.95 29.32
N THR A 3 -21.17 25.97 30.08
CA THR A 3 -20.49 24.69 30.18
C THR A 3 -20.78 23.85 28.94
N HIS A 4 -19.77 23.54 28.12
CA HIS A 4 -19.83 22.52 27.09
C HIS A 4 -19.30 21.20 27.68
N ARG A 5 -20.17 20.21 27.76
CA ARG A 5 -19.81 18.82 28.04
C ARG A 5 -19.20 18.22 26.76
N LEU A 6 -17.95 17.85 26.82
CA LEU A 6 -17.33 16.98 25.81
C LEU A 6 -17.78 15.54 26.08
N ALA A 7 -18.43 14.96 25.09
CA ALA A 7 -18.66 13.52 25.05
C ALA A 7 -17.44 12.86 24.39
N ALA A 8 -16.75 12.01 25.13
CA ALA A 8 -15.69 11.19 24.59
C ALA A 8 -16.33 10.07 23.76
N LEU A 9 -16.15 10.08 22.44
CA LEU A 9 -16.47 8.96 21.56
C LEU A 9 -15.22 8.07 21.46
N THR A 10 -15.29 6.92 22.09
CA THR A 10 -14.32 5.82 21.90
C THR A 10 -14.61 5.16 20.56
N ALA A 11 -13.71 5.34 19.58
CA ALA A 11 -13.78 4.65 18.31
C ALA A 11 -13.00 3.33 18.42
N THR A 12 -13.71 2.23 18.38
CA THR A 12 -13.16 0.86 18.37
C THR A 12 -12.80 0.48 16.94
N LEU A 13 -11.53 0.22 16.68
CA LEU A 13 -11.04 -0.30 15.40
C LEU A 13 -11.04 -1.84 15.43
N CYS A 14 -11.69 -2.46 14.46
CA CYS A 14 -11.66 -3.92 14.28
C CYS A 14 -10.54 -4.29 13.28
N LEU A 15 -9.53 -5.01 13.74
CA LEU A 15 -8.71 -5.85 12.87
C LEU A 15 -9.43 -7.18 12.68
N VAL A 16 -9.67 -7.57 11.44
CA VAL A 16 -10.32 -8.84 11.13
C VAL A 16 -9.28 -9.75 10.50
N ALA A 17 -8.92 -10.80 11.23
CA ALA A 17 -8.11 -11.89 10.70
C ALA A 17 -9.00 -12.88 9.94
N CYS A 18 -8.56 -13.34 8.77
CA CYS A 18 -9.26 -14.37 8.01
C CYS A 18 -9.19 -15.73 8.69
N THR A 19 -10.24 -16.12 9.38
CA THR A 19 -10.49 -17.53 9.69
C THR A 19 -11.91 -17.87 9.25
N GLY A 20 -12.05 -18.80 8.32
CA GLY A 20 -13.33 -19.40 7.97
C GLY A 20 -13.85 -20.26 9.12
N GLY A 21 -15.04 -19.97 9.60
CA GLY A 21 -15.71 -20.81 10.59
C GLY A 21 -17.20 -20.42 10.66
N ALA A 22 -18.06 -21.37 10.34
CA ALA A 22 -19.50 -21.28 10.44
C ALA A 22 -19.97 -21.29 11.90
N ASP A 23 -20.97 -20.53 12.30
CA ASP A 23 -22.29 -21.06 12.71
C ASP A 23 -23.23 -19.99 13.31
N GLN A 24 -24.47 -20.06 12.84
CA GLN A 24 -25.81 -19.91 13.40
C GLN A 24 -26.23 -18.62 14.15
N GLY A 25 -27.37 -18.10 13.66
CA GLY A 25 -28.28 -17.25 14.40
C GLY A 25 -29.19 -16.43 13.50
N ALA A 26 -30.31 -16.98 13.07
CA ALA A 26 -31.34 -16.29 12.29
C ALA A 26 -32.10 -15.27 13.13
N ALA A 27 -32.33 -14.09 12.61
CA ALA A 27 -33.41 -13.18 12.97
C ALA A 27 -33.85 -12.41 11.70
N PRO A 28 -35.11 -11.96 11.62
CA PRO A 28 -35.88 -11.91 10.39
C PRO A 28 -35.60 -10.70 9.52
N ASP A 29 -35.77 -10.91 8.21
CA ASP A 29 -35.78 -9.93 7.14
C ASP A 29 -36.70 -8.73 7.41
N GLU A 30 -36.15 -7.55 7.50
CA GLU A 30 -36.78 -6.36 6.97
C GLU A 30 -36.01 -5.96 5.70
N ALA A 31 -36.66 -6.13 4.58
CA ALA A 31 -36.21 -5.69 3.27
C ALA A 31 -35.99 -4.18 3.28
N LEU A 32 -34.74 -3.76 3.37
CA LEU A 32 -34.32 -2.42 2.96
C LEU A 32 -34.22 -2.43 1.43
N ASP A 33 -35.36 -2.13 0.76
CA ASP A 33 -35.41 -1.66 -0.62
C ASP A 33 -34.71 -0.28 -0.69
N GLY A 34 -33.42 -0.28 -0.53
CA GLY A 34 -32.52 0.81 -0.86
C GLY A 34 -31.86 0.47 -2.17
N ALA A 35 -32.56 0.72 -3.30
CA ALA A 35 -31.96 0.65 -4.61
C ALA A 35 -30.71 1.54 -4.63
N ALA A 36 -29.56 0.93 -4.42
CA ALA A 36 -28.29 1.52 -4.84
C ALA A 36 -28.42 1.66 -6.36
N THR A 37 -28.72 2.85 -6.83
CA THR A 37 -28.58 3.18 -8.24
C THR A 37 -27.08 3.15 -8.50
N SER A 38 -26.53 1.95 -8.75
CA SER A 38 -25.25 1.83 -9.41
C SER A 38 -25.47 2.34 -10.84
N SER A 39 -25.15 3.60 -11.09
CA SER A 39 -25.09 4.13 -12.46
C SER A 39 -23.96 3.51 -13.27
N ALA A 40 -23.35 2.45 -12.78
CA ALA A 40 -22.22 1.77 -13.36
C ALA A 40 -22.58 0.56 -14.23
N ALA A 41 -23.82 0.15 -14.30
CA ALA A 41 -24.25 -0.61 -15.46
C ALA A 41 -24.39 0.39 -16.62
N ALA A 42 -23.26 0.72 -17.27
CA ALA A 42 -23.33 1.26 -18.62
C ALA A 42 -24.04 0.19 -19.45
N SER A 43 -25.37 0.25 -19.50
CA SER A 43 -26.14 -0.46 -20.51
C SER A 43 -25.66 0.13 -21.83
N PHE A 44 -24.71 -0.55 -22.44
CA PHE A 44 -24.33 -0.23 -23.80
C PHE A 44 -25.59 -0.40 -24.65
N GLY A 45 -26.15 0.74 -25.11
CA GLY A 45 -27.36 0.76 -25.86
C GLY A 45 -27.31 -0.19 -27.06
N ALA A 46 -28.47 -0.64 -27.52
CA ALA A 46 -28.62 -1.47 -28.71
C ALA A 46 -27.74 -0.94 -29.85
N PRO A 47 -27.15 -1.80 -30.69
CA PRO A 47 -26.30 -1.36 -31.79
C PRO A 47 -27.05 -0.35 -32.65
N HIS A 48 -26.54 0.91 -32.70
CA HIS A 48 -27.09 1.91 -33.58
C HIS A 48 -27.01 1.41 -35.03
N ALA A 49 -28.09 1.55 -35.77
CA ALA A 49 -28.10 1.28 -37.21
C ALA A 49 -27.06 2.21 -37.86
N LEU A 50 -26.00 1.63 -38.40
CA LEU A 50 -24.89 2.36 -38.99
C LEU A 50 -25.32 2.84 -40.38
N ARG A 51 -25.11 4.12 -40.68
CA ARG A 51 -25.45 4.72 -42.00
C ARG A 51 -24.18 4.84 -42.85
N PRO A 52 -24.25 4.51 -44.18
CA PRO A 52 -23.18 4.86 -45.11
C PRO A 52 -23.00 6.38 -45.15
N ALA A 53 -21.77 6.86 -45.19
CA ALA A 53 -21.50 8.30 -45.20
C ALA A 53 -21.38 8.87 -46.59
N ALA A 54 -21.81 10.16 -46.74
CA ALA A 54 -21.44 11.00 -47.88
C ALA A 54 -20.02 11.59 -47.67
N ALA A 55 -19.26 11.79 -48.73
CA ALA A 55 -17.95 12.43 -48.68
C ALA A 55 -18.04 13.79 -47.96
N GLY A 56 -17.17 13.99 -46.91
CA GLY A 56 -17.18 15.19 -46.06
C GLY A 56 -18.00 15.07 -44.79
N THR A 57 -18.67 13.93 -44.52
CA THR A 57 -19.32 13.65 -43.24
C THR A 57 -18.27 13.38 -42.16
N PRO A 58 -18.40 13.95 -40.93
CA PRO A 58 -17.47 13.67 -39.86
C PRO A 58 -17.59 12.21 -39.34
N LEU A 59 -16.47 11.56 -39.07
CA LEU A 59 -16.45 10.22 -38.50
C LEU A 59 -16.64 10.28 -36.98
N GLU A 60 -17.88 10.12 -36.54
CA GLU A 60 -18.20 10.21 -35.12
C GLU A 60 -17.89 8.92 -34.35
N ILE A 61 -17.42 9.08 -33.13
CA ILE A 61 -17.24 7.99 -32.15
C ILE A 61 -18.54 7.84 -31.36
N ALA A 62 -19.24 6.73 -31.57
CA ALA A 62 -20.46 6.41 -30.84
C ALA A 62 -20.15 6.03 -29.37
N GLN A 63 -19.06 5.28 -29.15
CA GLN A 63 -18.64 4.86 -27.84
C GLN A 63 -17.11 4.80 -27.77
N LEU A 64 -16.52 5.28 -26.65
CA LEU A 64 -15.11 5.22 -26.37
C LEU A 64 -14.90 4.66 -24.95
N SER A 65 -14.02 3.67 -24.83
CA SER A 65 -13.56 3.13 -23.54
C SER A 65 -12.04 3.04 -23.52
N LEU A 66 -11.46 3.13 -22.34
CA LEU A 66 -10.04 2.91 -22.08
C LEU A 66 -9.86 1.69 -21.17
N ALA A 67 -8.87 0.84 -21.47
CA ALA A 67 -8.55 -0.31 -20.65
C ALA A 67 -7.07 -0.26 -20.20
N GLN A 68 -6.87 -0.30 -18.90
CA GLN A 68 -5.55 -0.35 -18.25
C GLN A 68 -5.52 -1.44 -17.16
N THR A 69 -6.23 -1.27 -16.04
CA THR A 69 -6.55 -2.31 -15.06
C THR A 69 -7.93 -2.90 -15.32
N HIS A 70 -8.84 -2.03 -15.76
CA HIS A 70 -10.24 -2.33 -16.09
C HIS A 70 -10.64 -1.63 -17.38
N VAL A 71 -11.70 -2.13 -18.00
CA VAL A 71 -12.31 -1.48 -19.17
C VAL A 71 -13.31 -0.43 -18.68
N MET A 72 -12.99 0.84 -18.87
CA MET A 72 -13.77 1.96 -18.35
C MET A 72 -14.30 2.82 -19.49
N PRO A 73 -15.50 3.40 -19.39
CA PRO A 73 -15.95 4.44 -20.30
C PRO A 73 -15.02 5.66 -20.24
N GLU A 74 -15.04 6.50 -21.26
CA GLU A 74 -14.18 7.69 -21.34
C GLU A 74 -14.29 8.63 -20.14
N ALA A 75 -15.48 8.73 -19.53
CA ALA A 75 -15.72 9.55 -18.34
C ALA A 75 -15.17 8.94 -17.03
N GLY A 76 -14.70 7.67 -17.10
CA GLY A 76 -14.40 6.88 -15.92
C GLY A 76 -15.64 6.25 -15.28
N LEU A 77 -15.47 5.66 -14.12
CA LEU A 77 -16.54 5.07 -13.30
C LEU A 77 -16.72 5.91 -12.04
N GLN A 78 -17.94 5.99 -11.54
CA GLN A 78 -18.26 6.74 -10.32
C GLN A 78 -19.28 5.96 -9.50
N TRP A 79 -19.07 5.93 -8.18
CA TRP A 79 -19.99 5.33 -7.23
C TRP A 79 -20.37 6.34 -6.16
N THR A 80 -21.65 6.35 -5.82
CA THR A 80 -22.16 7.05 -4.63
C THR A 80 -22.91 6.02 -3.81
N LEU A 81 -22.31 5.58 -2.73
CA LEU A 81 -22.86 4.62 -1.79
C LEU A 81 -23.34 5.35 -0.53
N ALA A 82 -24.02 4.63 0.36
CA ALA A 82 -24.53 5.20 1.60
C ALA A 82 -23.43 5.89 2.44
N ASN A 83 -22.25 5.28 2.50
CA ASN A 83 -21.13 5.72 3.34
C ASN A 83 -19.81 5.91 2.58
N ALA A 84 -19.82 5.95 1.24
CA ALA A 84 -18.62 6.16 0.43
C ALA A 84 -18.94 6.78 -0.93
N LYS A 85 -17.96 7.51 -1.45
CA LYS A 85 -17.91 7.97 -2.84
C LYS A 85 -16.55 7.64 -3.42
N GLU A 86 -16.54 6.97 -4.57
CA GLU A 86 -15.31 6.60 -5.25
C GLU A 86 -15.41 6.92 -6.74
N GLU A 87 -14.26 7.15 -7.35
CA GLU A 87 -14.09 7.38 -8.77
C GLU A 87 -12.92 6.53 -9.29
N LEU A 88 -13.07 5.95 -10.47
CA LEU A 88 -11.99 5.30 -11.20
C LEU A 88 -11.87 5.93 -12.58
N HIS A 89 -10.67 6.38 -12.91
CA HIS A 89 -10.37 6.98 -14.20
C HIS A 89 -9.05 6.44 -14.77
N ALA A 90 -8.75 6.76 -16.02
CA ALA A 90 -7.51 6.30 -16.64
C ALA A 90 -6.30 6.89 -15.90
N ILE A 91 -5.24 6.09 -15.80
CA ILE A 91 -4.00 6.43 -15.12
C ILE A 91 -3.12 7.20 -16.10
N GLY A 92 -2.63 8.37 -15.68
CA GLY A 92 -1.63 9.12 -16.46
C GLY A 92 -0.32 8.37 -16.60
N GLY A 93 0.43 8.64 -17.68
CA GLY A 93 1.75 8.04 -17.88
C GLY A 93 1.77 6.52 -18.10
N ARG A 94 0.61 5.89 -18.32
CA ARG A 94 0.48 4.44 -18.53
C ARG A 94 -0.21 4.16 -19.85
N GLU A 95 0.31 3.21 -20.65
CA GLU A 95 -0.35 2.81 -21.90
C GLU A 95 -1.77 2.31 -21.65
N ALA A 96 -2.67 2.51 -22.63
CA ALA A 96 -4.06 2.06 -22.55
C ALA A 96 -4.49 1.41 -23.86
N LEU A 97 -5.26 0.33 -23.80
CA LEU A 97 -6.05 -0.10 -24.95
C LEU A 97 -7.26 0.82 -25.06
N VAL A 98 -7.37 1.56 -26.17
CA VAL A 98 -8.60 2.26 -26.51
C VAL A 98 -9.53 1.32 -27.28
N LEU A 99 -10.80 1.31 -26.88
CA LEU A 99 -11.88 0.55 -27.52
C LEU A 99 -12.91 1.54 -28.06
N ILE A 100 -13.26 1.41 -29.35
CA ILE A 100 -14.09 2.37 -30.04
C ILE A 100 -15.20 1.66 -30.83
N LYS A 101 -16.42 2.15 -30.69
CA LYS A 101 -17.50 1.91 -31.66
C LYS A 101 -17.69 3.18 -32.51
N LEU A 102 -17.53 3.06 -33.80
CA LEU A 102 -17.79 4.15 -34.72
C LEU A 102 -19.28 4.25 -35.01
N ALA A 103 -19.76 5.45 -35.30
CA ALA A 103 -21.13 5.65 -35.76
C ALA A 103 -21.35 5.20 -37.23
N ALA A 104 -20.27 4.84 -37.93
CA ALA A 104 -20.27 4.35 -39.32
C ALA A 104 -19.62 2.97 -39.41
N ASN A 105 -20.06 2.13 -40.33
CA ASN A 105 -19.55 0.78 -40.55
C ASN A 105 -18.72 0.61 -41.84
N ASP A 106 -18.62 1.67 -42.64
CA ASP A 106 -17.94 1.70 -43.91
C ASP A 106 -16.68 2.58 -43.91
N ALA A 107 -16.15 2.91 -42.73
CA ALA A 107 -14.94 3.68 -42.60
C ALA A 107 -13.72 2.91 -43.15
N VAL A 108 -13.02 3.53 -44.11
CA VAL A 108 -11.82 2.95 -44.74
C VAL A 108 -10.58 3.38 -43.99
N ASN A 109 -9.76 2.41 -43.56
CA ASN A 109 -8.55 2.64 -42.78
C ASN A 109 -8.78 3.54 -41.54
N PRO A 110 -9.72 3.19 -40.66
CA PRO A 110 -10.04 4.02 -39.52
C PRO A 110 -8.83 4.10 -38.57
N ARG A 111 -8.58 5.30 -38.04
CA ARG A 111 -7.49 5.60 -37.08
C ARG A 111 -8.04 6.44 -35.93
N ILE A 112 -7.42 6.33 -34.79
CA ILE A 112 -7.61 7.25 -33.66
C ILE A 112 -6.50 8.29 -33.68
N GLU A 113 -6.84 9.55 -33.65
CA GLU A 113 -5.93 10.68 -33.63
C GLU A 113 -5.94 11.31 -32.23
N GLY A 114 -4.75 11.52 -31.66
CA GLY A 114 -4.55 12.14 -30.35
C GLY A 114 -4.04 13.57 -30.45
N TRP A 115 -4.54 14.44 -29.56
CA TRP A 115 -4.15 15.83 -29.41
C TRP A 115 -4.02 16.20 -27.94
N ARG A 116 -3.15 17.14 -27.60
CA ARG A 116 -3.08 17.76 -26.27
C ARG A 116 -2.52 19.17 -26.40
N ASP A 117 -3.08 20.12 -25.66
CA ASP A 117 -2.66 21.53 -25.64
C ASP A 117 -2.57 22.14 -27.05
N GLY A 118 -3.50 21.78 -27.95
CA GLY A 118 -3.53 22.23 -29.32
C GLY A 118 -2.50 21.57 -30.27
N GLN A 119 -1.69 20.64 -29.75
CA GLN A 119 -0.69 19.92 -30.52
C GLN A 119 -1.15 18.52 -30.86
N ARG A 120 -0.92 18.11 -32.11
CA ARG A 120 -1.20 16.77 -32.60
C ARG A 120 -0.12 15.81 -32.07
N LEU A 121 -0.50 14.76 -31.36
CA LEU A 121 0.40 13.72 -30.83
C LEU A 121 0.68 12.64 -31.88
N GLY A 122 -0.32 12.33 -32.75
CA GLY A 122 -0.18 11.31 -33.79
C GLY A 122 -1.53 10.70 -34.17
N ALA A 123 -1.48 9.64 -35.00
CA ALA A 123 -2.64 8.82 -35.33
C ALA A 123 -2.23 7.33 -35.33
N ILE A 124 -3.11 6.46 -34.82
CA ILE A 124 -2.90 5.02 -34.68
C ILE A 124 -4.04 4.29 -35.38
N ALA A 125 -3.69 3.27 -36.18
CA ALA A 125 -4.68 2.46 -36.87
C ALA A 125 -5.55 1.69 -35.88
N LEU A 126 -6.85 1.66 -36.14
CA LEU A 126 -7.82 0.87 -35.39
C LEU A 126 -7.94 -0.53 -36.01
N SER A 127 -7.96 -1.56 -35.15
CA SER A 127 -8.08 -2.96 -35.55
C SER A 127 -9.37 -3.57 -35.00
N ALA A 128 -10.04 -4.39 -35.81
CA ALA A 128 -11.17 -5.20 -35.37
C ALA A 128 -10.69 -6.43 -34.55
N GLN A 129 -9.40 -6.77 -34.62
CA GLN A 129 -8.83 -7.86 -33.82
C GLN A 129 -8.52 -7.33 -32.40
N LEU A 130 -9.39 -7.65 -31.47
CA LEU A 130 -9.20 -7.31 -30.06
C LEU A 130 -8.29 -8.34 -29.36
N PRO A 131 -7.66 -7.97 -28.23
CA PRO A 131 -6.95 -8.90 -27.37
C PRO A 131 -7.81 -10.09 -26.96
N PRO A 132 -7.20 -11.26 -26.71
CA PRO A 132 -7.93 -12.43 -26.21
C PRO A 132 -8.34 -12.25 -24.74
N THR A 133 -9.26 -13.09 -24.29
CA THR A 133 -9.58 -13.24 -22.87
C THR A 133 -8.63 -14.25 -22.22
N GLU A 134 -8.34 -14.08 -20.92
CA GLU A 134 -7.58 -15.01 -20.12
C GLU A 134 -8.08 -16.47 -20.30
N ALA A 135 -7.18 -17.44 -20.23
CA ALA A 135 -7.50 -18.87 -20.32
C ALA A 135 -8.34 -19.27 -21.56
N ALA A 136 -8.16 -18.58 -22.69
CA ALA A 136 -8.95 -18.77 -23.90
C ALA A 136 -10.48 -18.67 -23.67
N GLY A 137 -10.88 -17.82 -22.74
CA GLY A 137 -12.29 -17.51 -22.44
C GLY A 137 -13.04 -16.92 -23.64
N PRO A 138 -14.35 -16.66 -23.49
CA PRO A 138 -15.14 -16.03 -24.55
C PRO A 138 -14.58 -14.65 -24.90
N ALA A 139 -14.76 -14.23 -26.14
CA ALA A 139 -14.38 -12.89 -26.57
C ALA A 139 -15.02 -11.83 -25.66
N TYR A 140 -14.34 -10.69 -25.54
CA TYR A 140 -14.91 -9.52 -24.84
C TYR A 140 -16.26 -9.14 -25.45
N PRO A 141 -17.35 -9.08 -24.66
CA PRO A 141 -18.71 -9.08 -25.19
C PRO A 141 -19.08 -7.82 -25.96
N GLU A 142 -18.45 -6.69 -25.65
CA GLU A 142 -18.83 -5.41 -26.26
C GLU A 142 -18.30 -5.24 -27.71
N GLY A 143 -17.23 -5.97 -28.06
CA GLY A 143 -16.62 -5.86 -29.40
C GLY A 143 -16.06 -4.45 -29.68
N GLY A 144 -16.00 -4.08 -30.96
CA GLY A 144 -15.52 -2.77 -31.41
C GLY A 144 -14.17 -2.83 -32.13
N LEU A 145 -13.55 -1.66 -32.31
CA LEU A 145 -12.22 -1.47 -32.84
C LEU A 145 -11.27 -1.12 -31.70
N GLY A 146 -10.04 -1.60 -31.72
CA GLY A 146 -9.05 -1.35 -30.69
C GLY A 146 -7.74 -0.78 -31.23
N ALA A 147 -7.06 0.01 -30.40
CA ALA A 147 -5.67 0.42 -30.60
C ALA A 147 -4.97 0.62 -29.25
N THR A 148 -3.66 0.42 -29.17
CA THR A 148 -2.89 0.75 -27.98
C THR A 148 -2.41 2.20 -28.04
N LEU A 149 -2.87 3.04 -27.11
CA LEU A 149 -2.38 4.40 -26.94
C LEU A 149 -1.06 4.37 -26.13
N PRO A 150 0.00 5.05 -26.60
CA PRO A 150 1.27 5.08 -25.86
C PRO A 150 1.13 5.85 -24.54
N ALA A 151 1.91 5.46 -23.55
CA ALA A 151 1.93 6.09 -22.22
C ALA A 151 2.13 7.61 -22.27
N SER A 152 2.93 8.11 -23.22
CA SER A 152 3.17 9.55 -23.41
C SER A 152 1.95 10.37 -23.83
N TRP A 153 0.89 9.71 -24.35
CA TRP A 153 -0.36 10.40 -24.68
C TRP A 153 -1.25 10.54 -23.46
N LEU A 154 -1.18 9.59 -22.53
CA LEU A 154 -2.07 9.49 -21.37
C LEU A 154 -1.68 10.54 -20.31
N ALA A 155 -2.27 11.73 -20.43
CA ALA A 155 -2.18 12.79 -19.45
C ALA A 155 -3.48 13.63 -19.50
N PRO A 156 -3.83 14.34 -18.44
CA PRO A 156 -4.98 15.25 -18.44
C PRO A 156 -4.94 16.19 -19.64
N GLY A 157 -6.11 16.43 -20.23
CA GLY A 157 -6.23 17.25 -21.43
C GLY A 157 -6.04 16.48 -22.75
N LEU A 158 -5.80 15.16 -22.73
CA LEU A 158 -5.82 14.34 -23.95
C LEU A 158 -7.17 14.48 -24.66
N GLN A 159 -7.11 14.73 -25.94
CA GLN A 159 -8.27 14.79 -26.85
C GLN A 159 -8.09 13.72 -27.93
N LEU A 160 -9.12 12.93 -28.17
CA LEU A 160 -9.13 11.84 -29.14
C LEU A 160 -10.23 12.06 -30.15
N ARG A 161 -9.98 11.80 -31.46
CA ARG A 161 -11.00 11.78 -32.49
C ARG A 161 -10.75 10.68 -33.50
N ALA A 162 -11.80 10.19 -34.11
CA ALA A 162 -11.71 9.26 -35.22
C ALA A 162 -11.46 9.98 -36.54
N ILE A 163 -10.61 9.37 -37.38
CA ILE A 163 -10.34 9.77 -38.76
C ILE A 163 -10.36 8.53 -39.68
N ALA A 164 -10.78 8.69 -40.93
CA ALA A 164 -10.71 7.64 -41.93
C ALA A 164 -10.51 8.27 -43.33
N ASP A 165 -10.13 7.46 -44.33
CA ASP A 165 -9.80 7.98 -45.68
C ASP A 165 -11.03 8.49 -46.41
N ASN A 166 -12.22 7.99 -46.10
CA ASN A 166 -13.49 8.35 -46.73
C ASN A 166 -14.39 9.25 -45.86
N TYR A 167 -13.89 9.76 -44.73
CA TYR A 167 -14.60 10.63 -43.80
C TYR A 167 -13.77 11.87 -43.46
N SER A 168 -14.44 12.96 -43.13
CA SER A 168 -13.80 14.07 -42.42
C SER A 168 -13.54 13.70 -40.96
N ALA A 169 -12.65 14.44 -40.29
CA ALA A 169 -12.32 14.20 -38.87
C ALA A 169 -13.54 14.42 -37.97
N GLY A 170 -13.81 13.49 -37.08
CA GLY A 170 -14.89 13.56 -36.11
C GLY A 170 -14.65 14.57 -34.98
N ALA A 171 -15.63 14.71 -34.10
CA ALA A 171 -15.55 15.53 -32.91
C ALA A 171 -14.52 14.97 -31.93
N PHE A 172 -13.88 15.86 -31.14
CA PHE A 172 -12.99 15.46 -30.06
C PHE A 172 -13.76 14.89 -28.89
N ARG A 173 -13.22 13.79 -28.33
CA ARG A 173 -13.63 13.17 -27.08
C ARG A 173 -12.48 13.39 -26.06
N VAL A 174 -12.83 13.70 -24.81
CA VAL A 174 -11.86 14.03 -23.75
C VAL A 174 -11.99 13.02 -22.63
N PRO A 175 -11.15 11.97 -22.61
CA PRO A 175 -11.21 10.97 -21.56
C PRO A 175 -10.75 11.53 -20.21
N SER A 176 -11.34 10.99 -19.15
CA SER A 176 -10.96 11.29 -17.78
C SER A 176 -9.63 10.59 -17.45
N ILE A 177 -8.58 11.38 -17.20
CA ILE A 177 -7.24 10.88 -16.88
C ILE A 177 -6.79 11.51 -15.58
N GLY A 178 -6.23 10.69 -14.67
CA GLY A 178 -5.69 11.08 -13.36
C GLY A 178 -4.18 11.23 -13.34
N ALA A 179 -3.61 11.07 -12.15
CA ALA A 179 -2.18 11.18 -11.92
C ALA A 179 -1.38 10.05 -12.57
N ASP A 180 -0.13 10.33 -12.85
CA ASP A 180 0.92 9.35 -13.18
C ASP A 180 1.64 8.86 -11.91
N SER A 181 0.87 8.45 -10.90
CA SER A 181 1.39 8.05 -9.58
C SER A 181 2.31 6.85 -9.71
N PRO A 182 3.57 6.93 -9.22
CA PRO A 182 4.45 5.76 -9.10
C PRO A 182 4.16 5.01 -7.81
N VAL A 183 4.64 3.76 -7.68
CA VAL A 183 4.75 3.07 -6.40
C VAL A 183 6.07 2.32 -6.29
N THR A 184 6.69 2.39 -5.13
CA THR A 184 7.86 1.59 -4.75
C THR A 184 7.46 0.58 -3.67
N LEU A 185 7.61 -0.69 -3.96
CA LEU A 185 7.47 -1.77 -2.98
C LEU A 185 8.85 -2.08 -2.39
N ARG A 186 9.05 -1.76 -1.11
CA ARG A 186 10.26 -2.11 -0.35
C ARG A 186 10.03 -3.36 0.46
N VAL A 187 10.83 -4.38 0.23
CA VAL A 187 10.73 -5.65 0.95
C VAL A 187 11.85 -5.75 1.99
N LEU A 188 11.48 -5.91 3.27
CA LEU A 188 12.39 -6.12 4.38
C LEU A 188 12.10 -7.47 5.05
N PRO A 189 12.79 -8.56 4.69
CA PRO A 189 12.61 -9.84 5.34
C PRO A 189 13.06 -9.81 6.81
N PHE A 190 12.26 -10.43 7.68
CA PHE A 190 12.57 -10.62 9.09
C PHE A 190 12.95 -12.08 9.35
N TYR A 191 14.21 -12.30 9.71
CA TYR A 191 14.74 -13.58 10.15
C TYR A 191 14.74 -13.57 11.69
N LEU A 192 13.82 -14.32 12.28
CA LEU A 192 13.58 -14.28 13.71
C LEU A 192 13.94 -15.60 14.40
N PHE A 193 14.34 -15.49 15.69
CA PHE A 193 14.52 -16.64 16.57
C PHE A 193 15.65 -17.58 16.15
N GLY A 194 16.73 -17.01 15.60
CA GLY A 194 17.89 -17.76 15.15
C GLY A 194 17.84 -18.22 13.70
N ALA A 195 16.76 -17.91 12.98
CA ALA A 195 16.73 -18.09 11.53
C ALA A 195 17.73 -17.14 10.84
N ASN A 196 18.35 -17.60 9.77
CA ASN A 196 19.25 -16.84 8.92
C ASN A 196 19.28 -17.42 7.49
N GLU A 197 19.98 -16.75 6.58
CA GLU A 197 20.09 -17.18 5.18
C GLU A 197 20.69 -18.58 4.97
N ALA A 198 21.56 -19.04 5.90
CA ALA A 198 22.25 -20.31 5.77
C ALA A 198 21.46 -21.50 6.33
N ASN A 199 20.56 -21.25 7.30
CA ASN A 199 19.84 -22.31 7.98
C ASN A 199 18.32 -22.35 7.69
N SER A 200 17.83 -21.42 6.85
CA SER A 200 16.42 -21.32 6.52
C SER A 200 16.21 -20.94 5.03
N ILE A 201 15.32 -20.01 4.72
CA ILE A 201 15.03 -19.55 3.36
C ILE A 201 16.10 -18.51 2.96
N PRO A 202 16.80 -18.65 1.84
CA PRO A 202 17.84 -17.72 1.43
C PRO A 202 17.24 -16.34 1.05
N LEU A 203 18.02 -15.27 1.25
CA LEU A 203 17.58 -13.90 0.93
C LEU A 203 17.16 -13.75 -0.54
N THR A 204 17.80 -14.46 -1.46
CA THR A 204 17.45 -14.45 -2.89
C THR A 204 16.00 -14.86 -3.17
N ALA A 205 15.38 -15.62 -2.27
CA ALA A 205 13.98 -16.02 -2.37
C ALA A 205 13.01 -15.11 -1.58
N THR A 206 13.53 -14.28 -0.68
CA THR A 206 12.71 -13.47 0.23
C THR A 206 12.83 -11.97 -0.01
N ALA A 207 13.89 -11.52 -0.68
CA ALA A 207 14.26 -10.10 -0.79
C ALA A 207 13.31 -9.27 -1.66
N VAL A 208 12.80 -9.87 -2.74
CA VAL A 208 11.86 -9.21 -3.66
C VAL A 208 11.01 -10.27 -4.38
N PRO A 209 9.78 -9.94 -4.79
CA PRO A 209 9.04 -10.76 -5.73
C PRO A 209 9.76 -10.84 -7.08
N ASP A 210 9.57 -11.95 -7.82
CA ASP A 210 10.14 -12.09 -9.15
C ASP A 210 9.52 -11.11 -10.17
N ALA A 211 10.18 -10.92 -11.31
CA ALA A 211 9.76 -9.98 -12.35
C ALA A 211 8.32 -10.24 -12.83
N ALA A 212 7.94 -11.52 -12.98
CA ALA A 212 6.59 -11.86 -13.41
C ALA A 212 5.52 -11.47 -12.38
N THR A 213 5.85 -11.56 -11.09
CA THR A 213 5.00 -11.04 -10.00
C THR A 213 4.88 -9.53 -10.07
N VAL A 214 5.98 -8.81 -10.28
CA VAL A 214 5.98 -7.34 -10.40
C VAL A 214 5.17 -6.89 -11.63
N ASP A 215 5.33 -7.55 -12.76
CA ASP A 215 4.54 -7.30 -13.98
C ASP A 215 3.03 -7.50 -13.71
N GLU A 216 2.67 -8.50 -12.91
CA GLU A 216 1.26 -8.75 -12.57
C GLU A 216 0.71 -7.75 -11.55
N LEU A 217 1.53 -7.27 -10.60
CA LEU A 217 1.17 -6.15 -9.72
C LEU A 217 0.91 -4.87 -10.55
N TYR A 218 1.81 -4.56 -11.49
CA TYR A 218 1.62 -3.43 -12.41
C TYR A 218 0.32 -3.56 -13.21
N ALA A 219 -0.01 -4.77 -13.68
CA ALA A 219 -1.26 -4.98 -14.42
C ALA A 219 -2.52 -4.73 -13.57
N LYS A 220 -2.45 -4.96 -12.25
CA LYS A 220 -3.61 -4.92 -11.33
C LYS A 220 -3.70 -3.67 -10.45
N TRP A 221 -2.58 -2.98 -10.21
CA TRP A 221 -2.57 -1.75 -9.41
C TRP A 221 -2.76 -0.51 -10.27
N PRO A 222 -3.54 0.48 -9.81
CA PRO A 222 -3.86 1.68 -10.58
C PRO A 222 -2.74 2.73 -10.48
N VAL A 223 -1.55 2.39 -10.96
CA VAL A 223 -0.35 3.22 -10.92
C VAL A 223 0.36 3.27 -12.26
N ALA A 224 1.14 4.32 -12.51
CA ALA A 224 1.91 4.49 -13.73
C ALA A 224 3.16 3.60 -13.77
N SER A 225 3.71 3.27 -12.61
CA SER A 225 4.87 2.39 -12.49
C SER A 225 4.91 1.64 -11.15
N VAL A 226 5.48 0.43 -11.17
CA VAL A 226 5.77 -0.36 -9.97
C VAL A 226 7.25 -0.69 -9.96
N VAL A 227 7.93 -0.36 -8.88
CA VAL A 227 9.32 -0.75 -8.63
C VAL A 227 9.35 -1.59 -7.36
N ALA A 228 9.69 -2.88 -7.46
CA ALA A 228 9.94 -3.72 -6.30
C ALA A 228 11.44 -3.84 -6.03
N GLN A 229 11.85 -3.61 -4.80
CA GLN A 229 13.24 -3.65 -4.40
C GLN A 229 13.41 -4.16 -2.97
N ASN A 230 14.53 -4.79 -2.69
CA ASN A 230 14.92 -5.09 -1.32
C ASN A 230 15.17 -3.78 -0.55
N HIS A 231 14.76 -3.75 0.71
CA HIS A 231 15.08 -2.62 1.57
C HIS A 231 16.60 -2.46 1.68
N PRO A 232 17.15 -1.22 1.71
CA PRO A 232 18.60 -1.01 1.76
C PRO A 232 19.30 -1.68 2.95
N ALA A 233 18.59 -1.94 4.07
CA ALA A 233 19.09 -2.73 5.19
C ALA A 233 19.19 -4.23 4.89
N ARG A 234 18.79 -4.69 3.71
CA ARG A 234 18.73 -6.06 3.23
C ARG A 234 17.74 -6.93 4.00
N LEU A 235 17.96 -7.18 5.29
CA LEU A 235 17.12 -7.99 6.17
C LEU A 235 17.23 -7.50 7.62
N ALA A 236 16.26 -7.86 8.45
CA ALA A 236 16.34 -7.75 9.90
C ALA A 236 16.52 -9.15 10.49
N GLN A 237 17.63 -9.37 11.21
CA GLN A 237 17.91 -10.65 11.87
C GLN A 237 17.91 -10.45 13.38
N TRP A 238 16.82 -10.85 14.04
CA TRP A 238 16.62 -10.60 15.46
C TRP A 238 16.40 -11.88 16.25
N PRO A 239 17.13 -12.08 17.37
CA PRO A 239 17.00 -13.30 18.18
C PRO A 239 15.68 -13.35 18.96
N THR A 240 15.06 -12.20 19.20
CA THR A 240 13.83 -12.05 19.98
C THR A 240 12.92 -11.02 19.36
N LEU A 241 11.64 -11.08 19.70
CA LEU A 241 10.67 -10.06 19.38
C LEU A 241 9.83 -9.75 20.63
N VAL A 242 9.55 -8.48 20.88
CA VAL A 242 8.60 -8.07 21.92
C VAL A 242 7.23 -7.93 21.30
N VAL A 243 6.27 -8.59 21.90
CA VAL A 243 4.85 -8.41 21.62
C VAL A 243 4.29 -7.49 22.70
N GLY A 244 3.63 -6.41 22.27
CA GLY A 244 2.99 -5.44 23.18
C GLY A 244 1.79 -6.03 23.93
N PRO A 245 1.29 -5.32 24.95
CA PRO A 245 0.08 -5.73 25.68
C PRO A 245 -1.11 -5.83 24.74
N ALA A 246 -1.92 -6.86 24.88
CA ALA A 246 -3.12 -7.01 24.09
C ALA A 246 -4.13 -7.95 24.77
N GLY A 247 -5.42 -7.63 24.65
CA GLY A 247 -6.50 -8.48 25.19
C GLY A 247 -6.44 -8.69 26.70
N GLY A 248 -5.98 -7.70 27.46
CA GLY A 248 -5.83 -7.76 28.91
C GLY A 248 -4.65 -8.62 29.38
N ARG A 249 -3.65 -8.82 28.52
CA ARG A 249 -2.41 -9.54 28.83
C ARG A 249 -1.21 -8.59 28.73
N PRO A 250 -0.19 -8.75 29.58
CA PRO A 250 1.00 -7.91 29.55
C PRO A 250 1.84 -8.19 28.31
N ALA A 251 2.69 -7.23 27.96
CA ALA A 251 3.72 -7.43 26.95
C ALA A 251 4.64 -8.61 27.33
N TYR A 252 5.15 -9.32 26.33
CA TYR A 252 6.04 -10.47 26.54
C TYR A 252 7.09 -10.59 25.43
N VAL A 253 8.21 -11.24 25.76
CA VAL A 253 9.31 -11.52 24.83
C VAL A 253 9.09 -12.89 24.20
N VAL A 254 9.20 -12.95 22.86
CA VAL A 254 9.13 -14.19 22.08
C VAL A 254 10.51 -14.56 21.54
N ARG A 255 10.87 -15.84 21.63
CA ARG A 255 12.13 -16.45 21.18
C ARG A 255 11.92 -17.62 20.21
N ASN A 256 10.68 -18.01 19.97
CA ASN A 256 10.27 -19.00 18.97
C ASN A 256 8.75 -18.89 18.77
N THR A 257 8.23 -19.37 17.65
CA THR A 257 6.80 -19.23 17.28
C THR A 257 5.85 -19.94 18.24
N ASN A 258 6.28 -20.96 18.99
CA ASN A 258 5.42 -21.67 19.95
C ASN A 258 5.09 -20.80 21.19
N GLN A 259 5.78 -19.69 21.39
CA GLN A 259 5.54 -18.77 22.50
C GLN A 259 4.49 -17.70 22.17
N GLU A 260 4.01 -17.63 20.93
CA GLU A 260 2.91 -16.76 20.56
C GLU A 260 1.66 -17.13 21.37
N GLN A 261 1.12 -16.17 22.11
CA GLN A 261 -0.01 -16.44 23.03
C GLN A 261 -1.36 -16.33 22.35
N VAL A 262 -1.48 -15.49 21.34
CA VAL A 262 -2.66 -15.29 20.51
C VAL A 262 -2.21 -15.13 19.06
N SER A 263 -2.92 -15.77 18.14
CA SER A 263 -2.61 -15.72 16.71
C SER A 263 -2.46 -14.29 16.19
N TYR A 264 -1.53 -14.09 15.27
CA TYR A 264 -1.22 -12.80 14.61
C TYR A 264 -0.48 -11.76 15.47
N GLN A 265 -0.22 -11.99 16.74
CA GLN A 265 0.51 -11.02 17.57
C GLN A 265 1.97 -10.81 17.13
N LEU A 266 2.64 -11.87 16.65
CA LEU A 266 4.00 -11.75 16.08
C LEU A 266 3.98 -10.89 14.82
N MET A 267 3.00 -11.11 13.94
CA MET A 267 2.82 -10.30 12.74
C MET A 267 2.50 -8.85 13.08
N GLY A 268 1.62 -8.61 14.06
CA GLY A 268 1.31 -7.27 14.55
C GLY A 268 2.53 -6.52 15.05
N ALA A 269 3.37 -7.19 15.86
CA ALA A 269 4.61 -6.57 16.37
C ALA A 269 5.60 -6.20 15.24
N VAL A 270 5.74 -7.05 14.21
CA VAL A 270 6.57 -6.71 13.04
C VAL A 270 5.93 -5.61 12.20
N LEU A 271 4.61 -5.61 12.06
CA LEU A 271 3.87 -4.56 11.34
C LEU A 271 4.11 -3.18 11.97
N ASP A 272 4.07 -3.09 13.31
CA ASP A 272 4.40 -1.86 14.05
C ASP A 272 5.85 -1.41 13.80
N VAL A 273 6.79 -2.36 13.78
CA VAL A 273 8.20 -2.08 13.52
C VAL A 273 8.40 -1.51 12.11
N ILE A 274 7.90 -2.20 11.07
CA ILE A 274 8.10 -1.71 9.68
C ILE A 274 7.37 -0.40 9.44
N GLY A 275 6.25 -0.20 10.09
CA GLY A 275 5.55 1.08 10.08
C GLY A 275 6.37 2.20 10.73
N GLY A 276 7.04 1.90 11.85
CA GLY A 276 7.99 2.81 12.48
C GLY A 276 9.18 3.13 11.57
N LEU A 277 9.76 2.11 10.92
CA LEU A 277 10.88 2.27 9.98
C LEU A 277 10.49 3.12 8.76
N LEU A 278 9.31 2.89 8.19
CA LEU A 278 8.74 3.70 7.10
C LEU A 278 8.66 5.18 7.51
N ALA A 279 8.11 5.44 8.71
CA ALA A 279 8.00 6.80 9.25
C ALA A 279 9.37 7.42 9.55
N ALA A 280 10.30 6.65 10.15
CA ALA A 280 11.66 7.09 10.45
C ALA A 280 12.45 7.47 9.19
N ASN A 281 12.13 6.83 8.06
CA ASN A 281 12.71 7.13 6.76
C ASN A 281 11.99 8.31 6.04
N GLY A 282 10.94 8.87 6.65
CA GLY A 282 10.17 9.98 6.07
C GLY A 282 9.37 9.60 4.83
N GLU A 283 8.93 8.35 4.75
CA GLU A 283 8.21 7.77 3.61
C GLU A 283 6.71 7.54 3.88
N ALA A 284 6.22 7.84 5.09
CA ALA A 284 4.85 7.54 5.50
C ALA A 284 3.74 8.21 4.65
N ASP A 285 4.02 9.34 4.01
CA ASP A 285 3.11 9.99 3.06
C ASP A 285 3.59 9.82 1.61
N GLY A 286 4.60 8.98 1.36
CA GLY A 286 5.18 8.78 0.04
C GLY A 286 4.49 7.65 -0.74
N PRO A 287 4.78 7.53 -2.04
CA PRO A 287 4.30 6.41 -2.85
C PRO A 287 5.14 5.14 -2.59
N VAL A 288 5.26 4.75 -1.34
CA VAL A 288 6.13 3.65 -0.91
C VAL A 288 5.33 2.68 -0.05
N GLN A 289 5.35 1.42 -0.43
CA GLN A 289 4.74 0.32 0.31
C GLN A 289 5.85 -0.53 0.93
N TYR A 290 5.73 -0.90 2.20
CA TYR A 290 6.63 -1.86 2.85
C TYR A 290 5.95 -3.22 2.98
N TYR A 291 6.71 -4.28 2.71
CA TYR A 291 6.31 -5.65 2.99
C TYR A 291 7.39 -6.38 3.77
N ALA A 292 7.01 -7.10 4.82
CA ALA A 292 7.93 -7.91 5.62
C ALA A 292 7.61 -9.41 5.53
N PRO A 293 8.33 -10.17 4.70
CA PRO A 293 8.32 -11.63 4.80
C PRO A 293 8.86 -12.11 6.15
N LEU A 294 8.13 -13.02 6.82
CA LEU A 294 8.54 -13.58 8.10
C LEU A 294 9.19 -14.97 7.92
N ILE A 295 10.44 -15.07 8.32
CA ILE A 295 11.23 -16.29 8.37
C ILE A 295 11.53 -16.59 9.84
N MET A 296 10.75 -17.47 10.44
CA MET A 296 10.76 -17.71 11.88
C MET A 296 11.09 -19.15 12.21
N PHE A 297 11.69 -19.38 13.39
CA PHE A 297 11.88 -20.72 13.92
C PHE A 297 10.92 -21.02 15.07
N ASN A 298 10.47 -22.30 15.10
CA ASN A 298 9.75 -22.86 16.24
C ASN A 298 10.73 -23.33 17.34
N ALA A 299 10.18 -23.86 18.44
CA ALA A 299 10.98 -24.35 19.58
C ALA A 299 11.98 -25.48 19.23
N ASN A 300 11.78 -26.16 18.11
CA ASN A 300 12.67 -27.23 17.63
C ASN A 300 13.73 -26.70 16.64
N GLY A 301 13.87 -25.38 16.47
CA GLY A 301 14.78 -24.78 15.50
C GLY A 301 14.42 -25.05 14.04
N LYS A 302 13.15 -25.34 13.75
CA LYS A 302 12.66 -25.56 12.39
C LYS A 302 11.87 -24.36 11.90
N TYR A 303 11.94 -24.09 10.59
CA TYR A 303 11.15 -23.07 9.93
C TYR A 303 9.65 -23.26 10.24
N SER A 304 9.03 -22.17 10.61
CA SER A 304 7.60 -22.05 10.84
C SER A 304 7.15 -20.73 10.20
N GLY A 305 6.52 -20.83 9.02
CA GLY A 305 5.98 -19.67 8.34
C GLY A 305 4.79 -19.06 9.08
N PRO A 306 4.44 -17.81 8.78
CA PRO A 306 3.21 -17.20 9.29
C PRO A 306 1.98 -17.94 8.74
N GLY A 307 0.97 -18.16 9.56
CA GLY A 307 -0.28 -18.82 9.16
C GLY A 307 -1.26 -17.92 8.42
N GLY A 308 -0.80 -16.76 7.93
CA GLY A 308 -1.60 -15.74 7.26
C GLY A 308 -0.76 -14.49 7.02
N GLY A 309 -1.38 -13.34 7.03
CA GLY A 309 -0.74 -12.04 6.94
C GLY A 309 -1.49 -10.96 7.74
N LEU A 310 -0.92 -9.80 7.83
CA LEU A 310 -1.53 -8.58 8.34
C LEU A 310 -1.11 -7.37 7.49
N GLY A 311 -2.04 -6.45 7.26
CA GLY A 311 -1.77 -5.16 6.65
C GLY A 311 -2.38 -4.00 7.44
N THR A 312 -1.69 -2.88 7.50
CA THR A 312 -2.25 -1.66 8.11
C THR A 312 -3.13 -0.95 7.10
N VAL A 313 -4.42 -0.89 7.33
CA VAL A 313 -5.37 -0.27 6.39
C VAL A 313 -5.01 1.20 6.12
N GLY A 314 -4.54 1.48 4.89
CA GLY A 314 -4.05 2.79 4.46
C GLY A 314 -2.76 3.24 5.14
N GLY A 315 -1.98 2.30 5.69
CA GLY A 315 -0.73 2.59 6.40
C GLY A 315 0.53 2.15 5.65
N ASP A 316 0.40 1.78 4.38
CA ASP A 316 1.52 1.47 3.47
C ASP A 316 2.40 0.29 3.92
N THR A 317 1.88 -0.58 4.78
CA THR A 317 2.65 -1.70 5.34
C THR A 317 1.86 -3.00 5.36
N GLY A 318 2.54 -4.10 5.03
CA GLY A 318 2.03 -5.47 5.11
C GLY A 318 3.10 -6.45 5.58
N VAL A 319 2.67 -7.56 6.17
CA VAL A 319 3.53 -8.64 6.68
C VAL A 319 2.89 -9.98 6.38
N GLY A 320 3.70 -10.99 6.08
CA GLY A 320 3.19 -12.32 5.77
C GLY A 320 4.29 -13.28 5.31
N ASP A 321 3.94 -14.20 4.42
CA ASP A 321 4.89 -15.17 3.90
C ASP A 321 5.77 -14.60 2.77
N HIS A 322 6.81 -15.35 2.42
CA HIS A 322 7.79 -15.01 1.38
C HIS A 322 7.40 -15.52 -0.02
N SER A 323 6.24 -16.14 -0.18
CA SER A 323 5.85 -16.73 -1.46
C SER A 323 5.27 -15.73 -2.46
N TYR A 324 4.95 -14.52 -2.00
CA TYR A 324 4.37 -13.44 -2.80
C TYR A 324 3.13 -13.89 -3.60
N ARG A 325 2.16 -14.52 -2.91
CA ARG A 325 0.92 -15.02 -3.50
C ARG A 325 -0.31 -14.29 -2.93
N GLY A 326 -1.42 -15.00 -2.80
CA GLY A 326 -2.71 -14.44 -2.39
C GLY A 326 -2.66 -13.64 -1.07
N ILE A 327 -1.92 -14.13 -0.05
CA ILE A 327 -1.72 -13.40 1.22
C ILE A 327 -1.03 -12.06 0.94
N PHE A 328 0.08 -12.08 0.21
CA PHE A 328 0.85 -10.86 -0.09
C PHE A 328 -0.01 -9.79 -0.77
N VAL A 329 -0.76 -10.13 -1.82
CA VAL A 329 -1.59 -9.15 -2.54
C VAL A 329 -2.76 -8.65 -1.69
N HIS A 330 -3.29 -9.50 -0.81
CA HIS A 330 -4.31 -9.15 0.17
C HIS A 330 -3.80 -8.10 1.18
N GLU A 331 -2.65 -8.38 1.82
CA GLU A 331 -2.07 -7.46 2.81
C GLU A 331 -1.62 -6.13 2.19
N GLN A 332 -1.10 -6.17 0.95
CA GLN A 332 -0.83 -4.94 0.22
C GLN A 332 -2.12 -4.20 -0.17
N GLY A 333 -3.23 -4.89 -0.37
CA GLY A 333 -4.55 -4.27 -0.51
C GLY A 333 -4.94 -3.48 0.74
N HIS A 334 -4.78 -4.07 1.94
CA HIS A 334 -4.95 -3.34 3.20
C HIS A 334 -4.01 -2.13 3.28
N ALA A 335 -2.74 -2.31 2.97
CA ALA A 335 -1.75 -1.23 2.95
C ALA A 335 -2.19 -0.04 2.08
N MET A 336 -2.90 -0.28 0.98
CA MET A 336 -3.49 0.72 0.09
C MET A 336 -4.93 1.15 0.47
N GLY A 337 -5.37 0.85 1.69
CA GLY A 337 -6.64 1.35 2.24
C GLY A 337 -7.87 0.48 2.02
N LEU A 338 -7.73 -0.71 1.46
CA LEU A 338 -8.86 -1.60 1.26
C LEU A 338 -9.26 -2.31 2.58
N PRO A 339 -10.54 -2.32 2.98
CA PRO A 339 -11.05 -3.21 4.01
C PRO A 339 -11.31 -4.61 3.44
N HIS A 340 -11.70 -5.57 4.27
CA HIS A 340 -12.39 -6.76 3.78
C HIS A 340 -13.69 -6.35 3.09
N GLN A 341 -13.90 -6.82 1.87
CA GLN A 341 -14.97 -6.26 1.04
C GLN A 341 -16.38 -6.70 1.47
N ASP A 342 -16.53 -7.82 2.16
CA ASP A 342 -17.81 -8.18 2.76
C ASP A 342 -18.19 -7.22 3.91
N ASP A 343 -17.22 -6.86 4.76
CA ASP A 343 -17.43 -5.84 5.81
C ASP A 343 -17.68 -4.46 5.17
N GLY A 344 -16.99 -4.17 4.07
CA GLY A 344 -17.25 -2.99 3.24
C GLY A 344 -18.69 -2.96 2.72
N TYR A 345 -19.18 -4.08 2.18
CA TYR A 345 -20.56 -4.21 1.67
C TYR A 345 -21.58 -4.02 2.78
N LYS A 346 -21.45 -4.73 3.90
CA LYS A 346 -22.32 -4.60 5.06
C LYS A 346 -22.33 -3.19 5.65
N GLY A 347 -21.20 -2.50 5.56
CA GLY A 347 -21.04 -1.10 5.98
C GLY A 347 -21.51 -0.06 4.97
N GLY A 348 -22.09 -0.45 3.83
CA GLY A 348 -22.51 0.46 2.75
C GLY A 348 -21.36 1.21 2.10
N ARG A 349 -20.14 0.60 2.06
CA ARG A 349 -18.90 1.14 1.50
C ARG A 349 -18.29 0.27 0.41
N TYR A 350 -18.98 -0.75 -0.05
CA TYR A 350 -18.62 -1.60 -1.18
C TYR A 350 -19.91 -1.99 -1.94
N PRO A 351 -19.93 -1.95 -3.29
CA PRO A 351 -21.18 -2.08 -4.03
C PRO A 351 -21.61 -3.52 -4.30
N TYR A 352 -20.71 -4.51 -4.23
CA TYR A 352 -20.98 -5.87 -4.70
C TYR A 352 -21.14 -6.86 -3.55
N LEU A 353 -22.20 -7.66 -3.61
CA LEU A 353 -22.60 -8.60 -2.56
C LEU A 353 -21.45 -9.55 -2.18
N ALA A 354 -21.25 -9.73 -0.86
CA ALA A 354 -20.30 -10.65 -0.25
C ALA A 354 -18.85 -10.51 -0.79
N GLY A 355 -18.43 -9.31 -1.18
CA GLY A 355 -17.10 -9.05 -1.70
C GLY A 355 -16.84 -9.66 -3.08
N SER A 356 -17.88 -9.99 -3.84
CA SER A 356 -17.76 -10.55 -5.19
C SER A 356 -17.44 -9.46 -6.23
N LEU A 357 -17.16 -9.88 -7.48
CA LEU A 357 -17.05 -9.01 -8.64
C LEU A 357 -18.38 -8.93 -9.45
N ASN A 358 -19.52 -9.27 -8.81
CA ASN A 358 -20.81 -9.26 -9.49
C ASN A 358 -21.31 -7.83 -9.71
N GLY A 359 -21.12 -7.32 -10.91
CA GLY A 359 -21.38 -5.93 -11.30
C GLY A 359 -20.11 -5.12 -11.62
N SER A 360 -18.92 -5.64 -11.29
CA SER A 360 -17.66 -5.06 -11.73
C SER A 360 -17.50 -5.15 -13.23
N VAL A 361 -16.93 -4.12 -13.85
CA VAL A 361 -16.55 -4.15 -15.26
C VAL A 361 -15.42 -5.14 -15.50
N TRP A 362 -15.22 -5.56 -16.75
CA TRP A 362 -14.12 -6.45 -17.11
C TRP A 362 -12.77 -5.84 -16.78
N GLY A 363 -11.88 -6.68 -16.20
CA GLY A 363 -10.50 -6.32 -16.03
C GLY A 363 -9.71 -6.39 -17.34
N TYR A 364 -8.53 -5.78 -17.36
CA TYR A 364 -7.59 -5.84 -18.45
C TYR A 364 -6.15 -5.89 -17.95
N ASP A 365 -5.41 -6.90 -18.40
CA ASP A 365 -3.97 -7.01 -18.18
C ASP A 365 -3.24 -6.34 -19.34
N SER A 366 -2.72 -5.14 -19.11
CA SER A 366 -1.97 -4.38 -20.13
C SER A 366 -0.61 -5.02 -20.45
N THR A 367 -0.03 -5.81 -19.57
CA THR A 367 1.26 -6.48 -19.78
C THR A 367 1.09 -7.70 -20.70
N ARG A 368 0.09 -8.55 -20.41
CA ARG A 368 -0.20 -9.76 -21.19
C ARG A 368 -1.11 -9.49 -22.38
N LYS A 369 -1.70 -8.28 -22.47
CA LYS A 369 -2.69 -7.91 -23.48
C LYS A 369 -3.88 -8.88 -23.49
N GLN A 370 -4.50 -9.07 -22.32
CA GLN A 370 -5.63 -9.97 -22.13
C GLN A 370 -6.77 -9.31 -21.36
N PHE A 371 -8.01 -9.56 -21.78
CA PHE A 371 -9.16 -9.24 -20.95
C PHE A 371 -9.29 -10.23 -19.80
N LEU A 372 -9.64 -9.71 -18.62
CA LEU A 372 -9.88 -10.50 -17.40
C LEU A 372 -11.38 -10.49 -17.12
N ALA A 373 -11.99 -11.67 -17.30
CA ALA A 373 -13.43 -11.80 -17.09
C ALA A 373 -13.79 -11.72 -15.58
N PRO A 374 -14.97 -11.21 -15.23
CA PRO A 374 -15.42 -11.17 -13.83
C PRO A 374 -15.84 -12.56 -13.29
N PHE A 375 -15.87 -13.58 -14.12
CA PHE A 375 -16.20 -14.96 -13.74
C PHE A 375 -14.96 -15.86 -13.67
N VAL A 376 -15.02 -16.93 -12.85
CA VAL A 376 -13.95 -17.88 -12.62
C VAL A 376 -13.64 -18.66 -13.91
N PRO A 377 -12.41 -18.59 -14.44
CA PRO A 377 -12.05 -19.30 -15.67
C PRO A 377 -11.89 -20.80 -15.43
N ALA A 378 -12.08 -21.62 -16.48
CA ALA A 378 -12.01 -23.07 -16.38
C ALA A 378 -10.64 -23.61 -15.91
N THR A 379 -9.58 -22.82 -16.02
CA THR A 379 -8.23 -23.17 -15.57
C THR A 379 -7.94 -22.78 -14.13
N ALA A 380 -8.85 -22.09 -13.47
CA ALA A 380 -8.71 -21.67 -12.07
C ALA A 380 -8.77 -22.90 -11.14
N SER A 381 -7.99 -22.87 -10.06
CA SER A 381 -7.94 -24.00 -9.12
C SER A 381 -9.29 -24.23 -8.42
N ARG A 382 -10.10 -23.20 -8.22
CA ARG A 382 -11.44 -23.28 -7.63
C ARG A 382 -12.55 -23.65 -8.61
N TYR A 383 -12.30 -23.66 -9.91
CA TYR A 383 -13.36 -23.81 -10.92
C TYR A 383 -14.29 -24.99 -10.67
N ALA A 384 -13.74 -26.17 -10.36
CA ALA A 384 -14.52 -27.40 -10.17
C ALA A 384 -15.50 -27.32 -8.97
N ASN A 385 -15.14 -26.60 -7.92
CA ASN A 385 -15.86 -26.58 -6.64
C ASN A 385 -16.54 -25.25 -6.34
N CYS A 386 -16.33 -24.22 -7.15
CA CYS A 386 -16.73 -22.84 -6.84
C CYS A 386 -18.21 -22.66 -6.54
N ARG A 387 -19.08 -23.48 -7.15
CA ARG A 387 -20.56 -23.38 -6.90
C ARG A 387 -20.97 -23.81 -5.50
N GLY A 388 -20.13 -24.56 -4.80
CA GLY A 388 -20.34 -24.97 -3.40
C GLY A 388 -19.75 -24.00 -2.39
N ASP A 389 -19.02 -22.98 -2.83
CA ASP A 389 -18.39 -22.02 -1.94
C ASP A 389 -19.42 -21.08 -1.31
N THR A 390 -19.14 -20.68 -0.07
CA THR A 390 -19.87 -19.64 0.65
C THR A 390 -18.87 -18.62 1.19
N PHE A 391 -19.22 -17.33 1.11
CA PHE A 391 -18.42 -16.25 1.63
C PHE A 391 -19.25 -15.42 2.61
N ALA A 392 -18.79 -15.31 3.85
CA ALA A 392 -19.50 -14.62 4.93
C ALA A 392 -20.99 -15.09 5.08
N GLY A 393 -21.23 -16.41 4.91
CA GLY A 393 -22.56 -17.00 4.97
C GLY A 393 -23.41 -16.85 3.70
N THR A 394 -22.89 -16.19 2.66
CA THR A 394 -23.58 -15.99 1.38
C THR A 394 -23.06 -16.96 0.34
N PRO A 395 -23.90 -17.72 -0.38
CA PRO A 395 -23.47 -18.54 -1.50
C PRO A 395 -22.77 -17.72 -2.57
N ARG A 396 -21.77 -18.32 -3.24
CA ARG A 396 -21.07 -17.68 -4.33
C ARG A 396 -22.06 -17.20 -5.40
N GLN A 397 -21.86 -15.98 -5.86
CA GLN A 397 -22.68 -15.39 -6.90
C GLN A 397 -22.42 -16.09 -8.23
N LEU A 398 -23.48 -16.25 -9.04
CA LEU A 398 -23.41 -16.80 -10.39
C LEU A 398 -23.90 -15.73 -11.38
N ASP A 399 -23.31 -15.75 -12.57
CA ASP A 399 -23.82 -14.94 -13.68
C ASP A 399 -25.05 -15.56 -14.34
N ALA A 400 -25.62 -14.88 -15.35
CA ALA A 400 -26.80 -15.35 -16.07
C ALA A 400 -26.62 -16.70 -16.80
N GLN A 401 -25.37 -17.11 -17.03
CA GLN A 401 -25.01 -18.39 -17.65
C GLN A 401 -24.68 -19.46 -16.60
N GLY A 402 -24.84 -19.18 -15.30
CA GLY A 402 -24.53 -20.09 -14.20
C GLY A 402 -23.04 -20.29 -13.96
N ARG A 403 -22.18 -19.37 -14.43
CA ARG A 403 -20.74 -19.37 -14.14
C ARG A 403 -20.49 -18.68 -12.80
N CYS A 404 -19.53 -19.21 -12.02
CA CYS A 404 -19.15 -18.57 -10.77
C CYS A 404 -18.53 -17.18 -11.02
N ILE A 405 -19.03 -16.17 -10.34
CA ILE A 405 -18.39 -14.84 -10.29
C ILE A 405 -17.14 -14.92 -9.42
N LYS A 406 -16.05 -14.23 -9.81
CA LYS A 406 -14.83 -14.12 -9.01
C LYS A 406 -15.11 -13.38 -7.69
N GLN A 407 -14.29 -13.67 -6.68
CA GLN A 407 -14.21 -12.87 -5.47
C GLN A 407 -13.04 -11.88 -5.55
N ASP A 408 -13.22 -10.72 -4.93
CA ASP A 408 -12.15 -9.76 -4.76
C ASP A 408 -11.00 -10.37 -3.92
N PRO A 409 -9.71 -10.09 -4.22
CA PRO A 409 -8.59 -10.50 -3.37
C PRO A 409 -8.78 -10.16 -1.88
N MET A 410 -9.48 -9.06 -1.58
CA MET A 410 -9.83 -8.69 -0.20
C MET A 410 -10.96 -9.52 0.39
N GLN A 411 -11.53 -10.47 -0.36
CA GLN A 411 -12.57 -11.39 0.07
C GLN A 411 -12.33 -12.81 -0.43
N SER A 412 -11.16 -13.37 -0.14
CA SER A 412 -10.85 -14.77 -0.46
C SER A 412 -10.84 -15.09 -1.96
N GLY A 413 -10.44 -14.17 -2.82
CA GLY A 413 -10.36 -14.38 -4.26
C GLY A 413 -9.25 -15.35 -4.73
N SER A 414 -8.34 -15.75 -3.85
CA SER A 414 -7.26 -16.68 -4.20
C SER A 414 -7.83 -18.02 -4.69
N GLY A 415 -7.32 -18.46 -5.85
CA GLY A 415 -7.79 -19.65 -6.56
C GLY A 415 -8.84 -19.38 -7.65
N ASP A 416 -9.29 -18.11 -7.80
CA ASP A 416 -10.18 -17.67 -8.86
C ASP A 416 -9.43 -17.17 -10.10
N GLU A 417 -8.11 -17.00 -10.00
CA GLU A 417 -7.23 -16.58 -11.09
C GLU A 417 -7.04 -17.70 -12.13
N ALA A 418 -6.88 -17.29 -13.39
CA ALA A 418 -6.53 -18.22 -14.47
C ALA A 418 -5.15 -18.86 -14.25
N ALA A 419 -4.94 -20.06 -14.81
CA ALA A 419 -3.63 -20.68 -14.81
C ALA A 419 -2.55 -19.74 -15.39
N GLY A 420 -1.43 -19.63 -14.69
CA GLY A 420 -0.34 -18.72 -15.03
C GLY A 420 -0.46 -17.32 -14.41
N TYR A 421 -1.56 -16.96 -13.77
CA TYR A 421 -1.68 -15.82 -12.88
C TYR A 421 -1.41 -16.21 -11.43
N ARG A 422 -0.85 -15.28 -10.66
CA ARG A 422 -0.59 -15.44 -9.22
C ARG A 422 -1.70 -14.85 -8.37
N PHE A 423 -2.40 -13.83 -8.90
CA PHE A 423 -3.36 -13.03 -8.17
C PHE A 423 -4.72 -13.03 -8.85
N ALA A 424 -5.77 -13.12 -8.05
CA ALA A 424 -7.11 -12.82 -8.50
C ALA A 424 -7.23 -11.34 -8.91
N THR A 425 -8.23 -11.02 -9.70
CA THR A 425 -8.49 -9.66 -10.17
C THR A 425 -9.23 -8.88 -9.07
N PHE A 426 -8.77 -7.69 -8.72
CA PHE A 426 -9.55 -6.76 -7.92
C PHE A 426 -10.81 -6.33 -8.66
N SER A 427 -11.85 -5.94 -7.92
CA SER A 427 -12.98 -5.25 -8.54
C SER A 427 -12.56 -3.85 -9.00
N ASP A 428 -13.32 -3.29 -9.91
CA ASP A 428 -13.17 -1.89 -10.35
C ASP A 428 -13.31 -0.92 -9.15
N TYR A 429 -14.19 -1.21 -8.20
CA TYR A 429 -14.35 -0.41 -7.00
C TYR A 429 -13.15 -0.48 -6.05
N SER A 430 -12.60 -1.68 -5.79
CA SER A 430 -11.35 -1.81 -5.02
C SER A 430 -10.20 -1.08 -5.71
N THR A 431 -10.14 -1.15 -7.04
CA THR A 431 -9.16 -0.40 -7.83
C THR A 431 -9.35 1.11 -7.70
N ALA A 432 -10.59 1.61 -7.66
CA ALA A 432 -10.89 3.02 -7.40
C ALA A 432 -10.39 3.47 -6.01
N MET A 433 -10.61 2.65 -4.98
CA MET A 433 -10.11 2.94 -3.63
C MET A 433 -8.57 3.02 -3.60
N MET A 434 -7.88 2.08 -4.28
CA MET A 434 -6.41 2.12 -4.41
C MET A 434 -5.94 3.37 -5.18
N GLN A 435 -6.63 3.74 -6.28
CA GLN A 435 -6.30 4.96 -7.01
C GLN A 435 -6.44 6.21 -6.12
N ARG A 436 -7.53 6.29 -5.37
CA ARG A 436 -7.73 7.36 -4.38
C ARG A 436 -6.64 7.38 -3.30
N HIS A 437 -6.15 6.22 -2.85
CA HIS A 437 -5.04 6.16 -1.89
C HIS A 437 -3.79 6.89 -2.40
N PHE A 438 -3.45 6.73 -3.68
CA PHE A 438 -2.28 7.40 -4.28
C PHE A 438 -2.56 8.85 -4.70
N GLU A 439 -3.74 9.15 -5.21
CA GLU A 439 -4.06 10.48 -5.72
C GLU A 439 -4.61 11.43 -4.64
N GLY A 440 -5.27 10.90 -3.63
CA GLY A 440 -6.02 11.70 -2.66
C GLY A 440 -7.27 12.35 -3.25
N VAL A 441 -7.92 13.16 -2.40
CA VAL A 441 -9.08 13.98 -2.80
C VAL A 441 -8.82 15.42 -2.43
N THR A 442 -8.93 16.31 -3.40
CA THR A 442 -8.85 17.76 -3.17
C THR A 442 -10.25 18.33 -2.98
N ARG A 443 -10.42 19.15 -1.97
CA ARG A 443 -11.67 19.88 -1.68
C ARG A 443 -11.37 21.37 -1.51
N VAL A 444 -12.40 22.17 -1.60
CA VAL A 444 -12.35 23.58 -1.24
C VAL A 444 -13.15 23.73 0.06
N ASP A 445 -12.55 24.28 1.09
CA ASP A 445 -13.23 24.56 2.36
C ASP A 445 -14.17 25.77 2.26
N SER A 446 -14.86 26.08 3.35
CA SER A 446 -15.78 27.21 3.43
C SER A 446 -15.11 28.60 3.27
N GLN A 447 -13.78 28.65 3.35
CA GLN A 447 -12.97 29.86 3.17
C GLN A 447 -12.35 29.96 1.76
N GLY A 448 -12.66 29.02 0.87
CA GLY A 448 -12.08 28.96 -0.47
C GLY A 448 -10.67 28.36 -0.54
N LYS A 449 -10.15 27.79 0.56
CA LYS A 449 -8.82 27.18 0.63
C LYS A 449 -8.85 25.74 0.14
N ARG A 450 -7.82 25.33 -0.60
CA ARG A 450 -7.61 23.92 -0.99
C ARG A 450 -7.25 23.08 0.23
N VAL A 451 -7.96 21.99 0.42
CA VAL A 451 -7.72 20.96 1.44
C VAL A 451 -7.48 19.64 0.73
N TYR A 452 -6.38 19.00 1.06
CA TYR A 452 -5.96 17.73 0.47
C TYR A 452 -6.18 16.62 1.49
N ASP A 453 -7.00 15.63 1.13
CA ASP A 453 -7.33 14.47 1.95
C ASP A 453 -6.65 13.24 1.37
N GLY A 454 -5.62 12.73 2.03
CA GLY A 454 -4.79 11.63 1.56
C GLY A 454 -3.93 12.00 0.35
N GLY A 455 -3.62 10.98 -0.45
CA GLY A 455 -2.75 11.08 -1.62
C GLY A 455 -1.27 11.09 -1.28
N SER A 456 -0.47 10.55 -2.19
CA SER A 456 0.98 10.46 -2.02
C SER A 456 1.67 11.80 -2.23
N ILE A 457 2.66 12.08 -1.38
CA ILE A 457 3.58 13.19 -1.56
C ILE A 457 4.85 12.65 -2.22
N VAL A 458 5.02 13.00 -3.48
CA VAL A 458 6.10 12.49 -4.33
C VAL A 458 7.29 13.46 -4.29
N ALA A 459 8.48 12.92 -4.06
CA ALA A 459 9.71 13.72 -4.19
C ALA A 459 9.97 14.06 -5.65
N ASP A 460 10.14 15.37 -5.94
CA ASP A 460 10.43 15.86 -7.28
C ASP A 460 11.18 17.19 -7.19
N ALA A 461 12.42 17.18 -7.64
CA ALA A 461 13.31 18.37 -7.58
C ALA A 461 12.84 19.51 -8.50
N ALA A 462 11.97 19.26 -9.47
CA ALA A 462 11.40 20.29 -10.33
C ALA A 462 10.37 21.16 -9.63
N PHE A 463 9.85 20.71 -8.47
CA PHE A 463 8.87 21.44 -7.69
C PHE A 463 9.51 22.23 -6.55
N ALA A 464 8.99 23.40 -6.26
CA ALA A 464 9.45 24.21 -5.13
C ALA A 464 9.31 23.41 -3.82
N GLY A 465 10.36 23.39 -3.00
CA GLY A 465 10.41 22.56 -1.78
C GLY A 465 10.79 21.09 -2.03
N GLY A 466 10.95 20.65 -3.31
CA GLY A 466 11.38 19.31 -3.67
C GLY A 466 10.30 18.23 -3.55
N TYR A 467 9.01 18.62 -3.50
CA TYR A 467 7.89 17.72 -3.36
C TYR A 467 6.66 18.20 -4.12
N LYS A 468 5.89 17.25 -4.64
CA LYS A 468 4.59 17.48 -5.29
C LYS A 468 3.52 16.57 -4.72
N ARG A 469 2.25 17.01 -4.85
CA ARG A 469 1.04 16.20 -4.62
C ARG A 469 0.04 16.43 -5.73
N TRP A 470 -0.86 15.48 -5.92
CA TRP A 470 -1.91 15.62 -6.90
C TRP A 470 -3.03 16.53 -6.40
N ASP A 471 -3.46 17.47 -7.25
CA ASP A 471 -4.70 18.22 -7.08
C ASP A 471 -5.78 17.60 -7.96
N SER A 472 -6.72 16.87 -7.34
CA SER A 472 -7.74 16.13 -8.08
C SER A 472 -8.82 17.03 -8.70
N LEU A 473 -8.97 18.28 -8.24
CA LEU A 473 -9.89 19.25 -8.85
C LEU A 473 -9.32 19.83 -10.15
N ASP A 474 -8.06 20.25 -10.13
CA ASP A 474 -7.39 20.83 -11.29
C ASP A 474 -6.71 19.77 -12.16
N ARG A 475 -6.67 18.51 -11.71
CA ARG A 475 -5.99 17.38 -12.37
C ARG A 475 -4.55 17.70 -12.76
N ARG A 476 -3.78 18.18 -11.81
CA ARG A 476 -2.36 18.51 -11.99
C ARG A 476 -1.57 18.32 -10.72
N TRP A 477 -0.27 18.15 -10.87
CA TRP A 477 0.66 18.18 -9.75
C TRP A 477 0.85 19.61 -9.24
N VAL A 478 0.86 19.77 -7.92
CA VAL A 478 1.09 21.07 -7.25
C VAL A 478 2.21 20.93 -6.21
N ASN A 479 2.86 22.05 -5.90
CA ASN A 479 3.91 22.09 -4.88
C ASN A 479 3.40 21.69 -3.50
N VAL A 480 4.27 21.06 -2.72
CA VAL A 480 4.06 20.81 -1.30
C VAL A 480 5.12 21.55 -0.51
N GLU A 481 4.69 22.53 0.27
CA GLU A 481 5.58 23.25 1.17
C GLU A 481 5.92 22.41 2.41
N ARG A 482 7.15 22.60 2.90
CA ARG A 482 7.53 22.08 4.21
C ARG A 482 6.93 22.98 5.28
N VAL A 483 5.92 22.49 5.97
CA VAL A 483 5.32 23.20 7.09
C VAL A 483 6.09 22.83 8.35
N THR A 484 6.75 23.82 8.96
CA THR A 484 7.64 23.61 10.11
C THR A 484 7.00 24.00 11.44
N THR A 485 5.98 24.87 11.43
CA THR A 485 5.41 25.45 12.66
C THR A 485 4.07 24.85 13.04
N ASP A 486 3.13 24.76 12.10
CA ASP A 486 1.74 24.38 12.40
C ASP A 486 1.54 22.87 12.59
N LYS A 487 2.46 22.05 12.09
CA LYS A 487 2.34 20.60 12.03
C LYS A 487 3.50 19.85 12.69
N GLY A 488 4.25 20.50 13.53
CA GLY A 488 5.30 19.90 14.35
C GLY A 488 4.81 18.79 15.29
N LEU A 489 3.49 18.59 15.36
CA LEU A 489 2.84 17.52 16.08
C LEU A 489 3.24 16.12 15.59
N TYR A 490 3.39 16.00 14.27
CA TYR A 490 3.61 14.69 13.61
C TYR A 490 5.02 14.54 13.07
N GLY A 491 5.91 15.37 13.50
CA GLY A 491 7.29 15.45 13.07
C GLY A 491 7.60 16.84 12.49
N LEU A 492 8.82 17.28 12.70
CA LEU A 492 9.32 18.51 12.12
C LEU A 492 9.31 18.40 10.59
N ASP A 493 9.14 19.50 9.90
CA ASP A 493 9.07 19.56 8.42
C ASP A 493 7.94 18.69 7.81
N GLY A 494 6.90 18.39 8.59
CA GLY A 494 5.82 17.49 8.17
C GLY A 494 6.26 16.05 7.97
N GLY A 495 7.30 15.59 8.68
CA GLY A 495 7.85 14.25 8.53
C GLY A 495 8.67 14.03 7.27
N ARG A 496 9.06 15.10 6.55
CA ARG A 496 9.85 14.98 5.32
C ARG A 496 11.34 15.02 5.58
N PRO A 497 12.14 14.20 4.87
CA PRO A 497 13.58 14.17 5.04
C PRO A 497 14.25 15.51 4.76
N LEU A 498 15.24 15.85 5.59
CA LEU A 498 16.21 16.91 5.30
C LEU A 498 17.33 16.43 4.38
N GLN A 499 17.74 15.18 4.53
CA GLN A 499 18.76 14.53 3.73
C GLN A 499 18.23 13.20 3.22
N ARG A 500 18.52 12.88 1.98
CA ARG A 500 18.10 11.65 1.30
C ARG A 500 19.30 10.83 0.91
N GLU A 501 19.08 9.49 0.92
CA GLU A 501 20.07 8.52 0.44
C GLU A 501 21.46 8.72 1.09
N VAL A 502 21.48 9.00 2.40
CA VAL A 502 22.71 9.13 3.20
C VAL A 502 22.90 7.91 4.10
N PRO A 503 24.10 7.63 4.62
CA PRO A 503 24.31 6.60 5.62
C PRO A 503 23.47 6.89 6.86
N VAL A 504 22.69 5.89 7.32
CA VAL A 504 21.87 5.97 8.53
C VAL A 504 22.02 4.71 9.37
N HIS A 505 21.80 4.86 10.67
CA HIS A 505 21.51 3.78 11.59
C HIS A 505 20.04 3.89 11.98
N ALA A 506 19.23 2.91 11.58
CA ALA A 506 17.83 2.80 12.00
C ALA A 506 17.76 2.03 13.32
N ILE A 507 17.25 2.68 14.34
CA ILE A 507 17.20 2.17 15.72
C ILE A 507 15.73 1.93 16.06
N VAL A 508 15.41 0.70 16.49
CA VAL A 508 14.09 0.31 16.98
C VAL A 508 14.17 0.06 18.47
N ILE A 509 13.25 0.64 19.22
CA ILE A 509 13.22 0.63 20.67
C ILE A 509 11.83 0.23 21.14
N THR A 510 11.76 -0.62 22.18
CA THR A 510 10.54 -0.86 22.95
C THR A 510 10.73 -0.41 24.40
N LEU A 511 9.66 0.09 25.01
CA LEU A 511 9.63 0.51 26.39
C LEU A 511 8.31 0.13 27.06
N SER A 512 8.40 -0.49 28.25
CA SER A 512 7.28 -0.69 29.16
C SER A 512 7.36 0.31 30.31
N LEU A 513 6.43 1.25 30.41
CA LEU A 513 6.33 2.14 31.57
C LEU A 513 5.89 1.38 32.84
N ALA A 514 5.12 0.31 32.68
CA ALA A 514 4.75 -0.59 33.78
C ALA A 514 5.92 -1.40 34.34
N GLY A 515 7.12 -1.31 33.73
CA GLY A 515 8.31 -2.03 34.19
C GLY A 515 8.26 -3.54 33.97
N THR A 516 7.47 -4.02 33.01
CA THR A 516 7.42 -5.46 32.68
C THR A 516 8.81 -5.96 32.30
N PRO A 517 9.34 -7.01 32.97
CA PRO A 517 10.72 -7.46 32.78
C PRO A 517 11.04 -7.89 31.35
N GLY A 518 12.17 -7.42 30.80
CA GLY A 518 12.68 -7.79 29.50
C GLY A 518 11.99 -7.11 28.30
N ILE A 519 11.00 -6.24 28.55
CA ILE A 519 10.24 -5.57 27.48
C ILE A 519 10.93 -4.31 26.99
N SER A 520 11.56 -3.56 27.89
CA SER A 520 12.33 -2.37 27.51
C SER A 520 13.65 -2.79 26.89
N GLN A 521 13.80 -2.61 25.57
CA GLN A 521 15.01 -3.02 24.85
C GLN A 521 15.27 -2.20 23.60
N ILE A 522 16.49 -2.25 23.13
CA ILE A 522 16.94 -1.70 21.84
C ILE A 522 17.33 -2.87 20.96
N TYR A 523 16.69 -3.00 19.82
CA TYR A 523 16.95 -4.08 18.86
C TYR A 523 18.31 -3.92 18.16
N PRO A 524 18.85 -4.99 17.54
CA PRO A 524 19.99 -4.86 16.64
C PRO A 524 19.74 -3.77 15.59
N VAL A 525 20.71 -2.86 15.46
CA VAL A 525 20.60 -1.67 14.60
C VAL A 525 20.67 -2.05 13.13
N LEU A 526 19.83 -1.44 12.31
CA LEU A 526 19.85 -1.62 10.86
C LEU A 526 20.64 -0.47 10.23
N SER A 527 21.86 -0.75 9.75
CA SER A 527 22.73 0.25 9.12
C SER A 527 22.61 0.18 7.60
N HIS A 528 22.23 1.30 6.95
CA HIS A 528 21.98 1.32 5.51
C HIS A 528 22.04 2.74 4.93
N ARG A 529 21.82 2.87 3.63
CA ARG A 529 21.52 4.17 3.02
C ARG A 529 20.04 4.44 3.11
N GLY A 530 19.69 5.55 3.76
CA GLY A 530 18.31 5.96 4.00
C GLY A 530 18.20 7.46 4.10
N ASN A 531 17.13 7.92 4.72
CA ASN A 531 16.83 9.34 4.85
C ASN A 531 16.94 9.80 6.31
N LEU A 532 17.35 11.05 6.51
CA LEU A 532 17.39 11.69 7.82
C LEU A 532 16.30 12.76 7.92
N LEU A 533 15.46 12.62 8.93
CA LEU A 533 14.53 13.65 9.38
C LEU A 533 15.26 14.66 10.28
N ARG A 534 14.63 15.83 10.50
CA ARG A 534 15.06 16.73 11.56
C ARG A 534 14.79 16.10 12.92
N THR A 535 15.78 16.11 13.78
CA THR A 535 15.67 15.68 15.17
C THR A 535 15.98 16.86 16.10
N ILE A 536 15.58 16.74 17.35
CA ILE A 536 15.90 17.67 18.43
C ILE A 536 17.03 17.07 19.27
N ASP A 537 18.11 17.81 19.45
CA ASP A 537 19.13 17.48 20.46
C ASP A 537 18.71 18.10 21.82
N PRO A 538 18.34 17.29 22.80
CA PRO A 538 17.85 17.81 24.08
C PRO A 538 18.99 18.37 24.97
N THR A 539 20.25 18.24 24.58
CA THR A 539 21.38 18.90 25.27
C THR A 539 21.58 20.35 24.82
N ASP A 540 21.10 20.69 23.62
CA ASP A 540 21.14 22.04 23.07
C ASP A 540 20.00 22.92 23.66
N ALA A 541 20.34 23.96 24.38
CA ALA A 541 19.37 24.86 25.02
C ALA A 541 18.46 25.60 24.01
N ALA A 542 18.98 25.94 22.84
CA ALA A 542 18.20 26.62 21.79
C ALA A 542 17.17 25.66 21.17
N GLN A 543 17.58 24.41 20.95
CA GLN A 543 16.65 23.40 20.44
C GLN A 543 15.57 23.05 21.46
N ARG A 544 15.93 22.92 22.78
CA ARG A 544 14.90 22.77 23.83
C ARG A 544 13.91 23.94 23.84
N ALA A 545 14.42 25.17 23.78
CA ALA A 545 13.56 26.36 23.74
C ALA A 545 12.59 26.37 22.55
N SER A 546 12.99 25.77 21.42
CA SER A 546 12.15 25.70 20.22
C SER A 546 10.92 24.79 20.38
N ILE A 547 10.94 23.82 21.28
CA ILE A 547 9.88 22.82 21.49
C ILE A 547 9.09 23.04 22.79
N VAL A 548 9.31 24.14 23.48
CA VAL A 548 8.52 24.46 24.69
C VAL A 548 7.04 24.49 24.31
N PRO A 549 6.18 23.72 24.99
CA PRO A 549 4.77 23.65 24.68
C PRO A 549 4.10 25.04 24.68
N ASN A 550 3.29 25.31 23.66
CA ASN A 550 2.52 26.53 23.43
C ASN A 550 3.34 27.81 23.13
N THR A 551 4.64 27.86 23.34
CA THR A 551 5.44 29.10 23.24
C THR A 551 6.70 28.97 22.37
N GLY A 552 7.19 27.75 22.11
CA GLY A 552 8.36 27.52 21.26
C GLY A 552 8.05 27.75 19.76
N THR A 553 9.08 27.74 18.95
CA THR A 553 8.94 27.78 17.48
C THR A 553 8.12 26.60 16.92
N PHE A 554 8.21 25.44 17.62
CA PHE A 554 7.44 24.23 17.34
C PHE A 554 6.51 23.92 18.53
N PRO A 555 5.50 24.74 18.79
CA PRO A 555 4.74 24.74 20.05
C PRO A 555 3.97 23.45 20.30
N TRP A 556 3.75 22.65 19.24
CA TRP A 556 2.96 21.43 19.28
C TRP A 556 3.79 20.15 19.29
N TYR A 557 5.12 20.24 19.16
CA TYR A 557 6.00 19.08 19.02
C TYR A 557 5.86 18.09 20.19
N CYS A 558 5.80 18.58 21.42
CA CYS A 558 5.66 17.73 22.61
C CYS A 558 4.20 17.36 22.94
N HIS A 559 3.20 17.91 22.23
CA HIS A 559 1.80 17.55 22.44
C HIS A 559 1.42 16.16 21.94
N ALA A 560 2.28 15.52 21.16
CA ALA A 560 2.12 14.14 20.71
C ALA A 560 2.57 13.15 21.81
N SER A 561 1.88 13.14 22.96
CA SER A 561 2.13 12.27 24.10
C SER A 561 3.44 12.53 24.89
N GLY A 562 4.04 13.71 24.74
CA GLY A 562 5.18 14.16 25.55
C GLY A 562 6.53 14.14 24.83
N CYS A 563 7.56 14.55 25.58
CA CYS A 563 8.96 14.58 25.19
C CYS A 563 9.79 14.15 26.42
N ASP A 564 9.64 12.89 26.83
CA ASP A 564 10.18 12.40 28.10
C ASP A 564 11.36 11.45 27.92
N TYR A 565 11.70 11.06 26.70
CA TYR A 565 12.72 10.05 26.43
C TYR A 565 13.71 10.54 25.40
N SER A 566 15.00 10.24 25.61
CA SER A 566 16.08 10.60 24.71
C SER A 566 16.99 9.42 24.45
N LEU A 567 17.61 9.39 23.28
CA LEU A 567 18.71 8.47 22.99
C LEU A 567 20.04 9.16 23.22
N ARG A 568 20.97 8.47 23.85
CA ARG A 568 22.39 8.77 23.84
C ARG A 568 23.10 7.76 22.94
N LEU A 569 23.73 8.29 21.90
CA LEU A 569 24.45 7.54 20.89
C LEU A 569 25.94 7.76 21.08
N THR A 570 26.69 6.71 21.37
CA THR A 570 28.15 6.75 21.47
C THR A 570 28.72 6.06 20.23
N TYR A 571 29.53 6.77 19.47
CA TYR A 571 30.20 6.24 18.28
C TYR A 571 31.58 5.67 18.62
N VAL A 572 32.13 4.85 17.74
CA VAL A 572 33.45 4.21 17.92
C VAL A 572 34.58 5.24 18.00
N ASP A 573 34.45 6.37 17.33
CA ASP A 573 35.39 7.51 17.37
C ASP A 573 35.32 8.30 18.69
N GLY A 574 34.44 7.90 19.61
CA GLY A 574 34.24 8.56 20.90
C GLY A 574 33.27 9.73 20.89
N SER A 575 32.77 10.13 19.72
CA SER A 575 31.76 11.18 19.63
C SER A 575 30.43 10.71 20.25
N VAL A 576 29.70 11.67 20.83
CA VAL A 576 28.40 11.41 21.48
C VAL A 576 27.35 12.33 20.85
N ARG A 577 26.18 11.79 20.57
CA ARG A 577 25.03 12.54 20.07
C ARG A 577 23.81 12.21 20.93
N HIS A 578 22.96 13.19 21.14
CA HIS A 578 21.67 13.00 21.79
C HIS A 578 20.53 13.27 20.80
N VAL A 579 19.46 12.50 20.94
CA VAL A 579 18.26 12.65 20.11
C VAL A 579 17.03 12.48 20.98
N LEU A 580 16.16 13.49 20.99
CA LEU A 580 14.90 13.44 21.68
C LEU A 580 13.89 12.59 20.90
N LEU A 581 13.26 11.62 21.56
CA LEU A 581 12.16 10.85 21.00
C LEU A 581 10.85 11.63 21.14
N GLN A 582 10.14 11.79 20.03
CA GLN A 582 8.80 12.37 20.06
C GLN A 582 7.79 11.32 20.51
N GLY A 583 6.85 11.74 21.36
CA GLY A 583 5.86 10.84 21.96
C GLY A 583 6.37 10.21 23.27
N GLY A 584 5.46 9.53 23.94
CA GLY A 584 5.68 8.92 25.25
C GLY A 584 4.39 8.37 25.81
N PHE A 585 4.21 8.54 27.14
CA PHE A 585 3.06 7.97 27.86
C PHE A 585 2.09 9.03 28.41
N ARG A 586 2.36 10.32 28.22
CA ARG A 586 1.45 11.37 28.64
C ARG A 586 0.21 11.38 27.77
N SER A 587 -0.87 11.96 28.28
CA SER A 587 -2.07 12.13 27.47
C SER A 587 -1.78 13.01 26.26
N TRP A 588 -2.40 12.70 25.15
CA TRP A 588 -2.41 13.55 23.96
C TRP A 588 -2.86 14.98 24.33
N TRP A 589 -2.14 15.98 23.84
CA TRP A 589 -2.34 17.40 24.20
C TRP A 589 -2.10 17.75 25.68
N GLY A 590 -1.62 16.79 26.48
CA GLY A 590 -1.34 16.99 27.89
C GLY A 590 0.14 16.85 28.23
N PRO A 591 1.09 17.56 27.57
CA PRO A 591 2.53 17.37 27.83
C PRO A 591 2.94 17.79 29.24
N MET A 592 2.15 18.66 29.88
CA MET A 592 2.41 19.15 31.25
C MET A 592 1.80 18.25 32.32
N THR A 593 0.96 17.28 31.96
CA THR A 593 0.32 16.34 32.91
C THR A 593 1.19 15.12 33.16
N ALA A 594 0.93 14.40 34.26
CA ALA A 594 1.50 13.06 34.46
C ALA A 594 0.96 12.06 33.44
N PRO A 595 1.68 10.97 33.16
CA PRO A 595 1.10 9.83 32.45
C PRO A 595 -0.21 9.36 33.11
N PRO A 596 -1.21 8.94 32.35
CA PRO A 596 -2.47 8.43 32.92
C PRO A 596 -2.23 7.12 33.67
N ALA A 597 -3.11 6.78 34.62
CA ALA A 597 -2.94 5.62 35.49
C ALA A 597 -2.81 4.30 34.73
N ASN A 598 -3.55 4.13 33.62
CA ASN A 598 -3.45 2.93 32.80
C ASN A 598 -2.10 2.78 32.07
N ALA A 599 -1.30 3.84 31.94
CA ALA A 599 0.05 3.73 31.39
C ALA A 599 1.02 2.97 32.34
N THR A 600 0.61 2.72 33.57
CA THR A 600 1.36 1.87 34.52
C THR A 600 0.74 0.49 34.74
N ASP A 601 -0.38 0.19 34.09
CA ASP A 601 -0.97 -1.16 34.07
C ASP A 601 -0.30 -2.02 33.01
N PRO A 602 0.40 -3.11 33.36
CA PRO A 602 1.10 -3.95 32.39
C PRO A 602 0.16 -4.62 31.37
N ASN A 603 -1.15 -4.71 31.66
CA ASN A 603 -2.15 -5.33 30.77
C ASN A 603 -2.79 -4.33 29.79
N ASP A 604 -2.52 -3.04 29.97
CA ASP A 604 -3.07 -1.98 29.12
C ASP A 604 -2.03 -1.60 28.03
N ASP A 605 -2.48 -1.43 26.81
CA ASP A 605 -1.64 -1.03 25.67
C ASP A 605 -1.01 0.37 25.86
N ALA A 606 -1.64 1.24 26.66
CA ALA A 606 -1.07 2.53 27.05
C ALA A 606 0.25 2.42 27.79
N SER A 607 0.57 1.25 28.40
CA SER A 607 1.81 1.02 29.16
C SER A 607 3.05 0.71 28.29
N PHE A 608 2.86 0.60 26.98
CA PHE A 608 3.89 0.14 26.05
C PHE A 608 4.08 1.14 24.89
N ARG A 609 5.33 1.29 24.44
CA ARG A 609 5.67 2.08 23.25
C ARG A 609 6.75 1.39 22.43
N THR A 610 6.62 1.55 21.10
CA THR A 610 7.64 1.23 20.12
C THR A 610 8.01 2.50 19.36
N TRP A 611 9.30 2.76 19.22
CA TRP A 611 9.86 3.81 18.39
C TRP A 611 10.78 3.23 17.34
N ALA A 612 10.82 3.86 16.19
CA ALA A 612 11.90 3.72 15.22
C ALA A 612 12.41 5.11 14.86
N ILE A 613 13.73 5.25 14.70
CA ILE A 613 14.36 6.51 14.34
C ILE A 613 15.62 6.27 13.53
N ASN A 614 15.81 7.07 12.47
CA ASN A 614 17.07 7.12 11.73
C ASN A 614 17.99 8.18 12.33
N VAL A 615 19.22 7.80 12.59
CA VAL A 615 20.29 8.70 13.03
C VAL A 615 21.46 8.65 12.06
N PRO A 616 22.35 9.67 12.00
CA PRO A 616 23.50 9.65 11.09
C PRO A 616 24.37 8.42 11.25
N GLY A 617 24.67 7.75 10.13
CA GLY A 617 25.44 6.52 10.02
C GLY A 617 26.85 6.71 9.45
N ASN A 618 27.39 7.95 9.44
CA ASN A 618 28.75 8.22 8.91
C ASN A 618 29.87 7.65 9.78
N ALA A 619 29.59 7.38 11.04
CA ALA A 619 30.48 6.71 11.97
C ALA A 619 29.78 5.47 12.53
N MET A 620 30.57 4.47 12.92
CA MET A 620 30.03 3.23 13.50
C MET A 620 29.54 3.47 14.93
N LEU A 621 28.33 3.02 15.23
CA LEU A 621 27.80 3.05 16.59
C LEU A 621 28.53 2.03 17.46
N ARG A 622 28.88 2.44 18.66
CA ARG A 622 29.40 1.58 19.73
C ARG A 622 28.31 1.21 20.74
N LYS A 623 27.48 2.21 21.10
CA LYS A 623 26.46 2.05 22.14
C LYS A 623 25.26 2.94 21.86
N VAL A 624 24.09 2.42 22.14
CA VAL A 624 22.83 3.18 22.18
C VAL A 624 22.21 3.01 23.57
N GLU A 625 21.80 4.11 24.17
CA GLU A 625 21.12 4.13 25.47
C GLU A 625 19.83 4.91 25.38
N LEU A 626 18.74 4.33 25.91
CA LEU A 626 17.48 5.02 26.13
C LEU A 626 17.48 5.65 27.51
N LEU A 627 17.31 6.96 27.58
CA LEU A 627 17.37 7.76 28.79
C LEU A 627 15.98 8.26 29.19
N ASP A 628 15.70 8.25 30.49
CA ASP A 628 14.57 8.96 31.09
C ASP A 628 14.89 10.45 31.21
N THR A 629 14.21 11.27 30.45
CA THR A 629 14.41 12.73 30.35
C THR A 629 13.08 13.46 30.43
N PRO A 630 12.36 13.38 31.57
CA PRO A 630 11.01 13.88 31.70
C PRO A 630 10.94 15.38 31.38
N ARG A 631 10.02 15.76 30.50
CA ARG A 631 9.81 17.14 30.04
C ARG A 631 11.11 17.79 29.56
N ALA A 632 11.78 17.16 28.59
CA ALA A 632 13.10 17.54 28.12
C ALA A 632 13.23 19.02 27.70
N TRP A 633 12.14 19.73 27.41
CA TRP A 633 12.15 21.19 27.15
C TRP A 633 12.51 22.04 28.37
N GLU A 634 12.32 21.54 29.60
CA GLU A 634 12.69 22.25 30.84
C GLU A 634 14.18 22.09 31.16
N GLY A 635 14.83 21.04 30.63
CA GLY A 635 16.23 20.70 30.84
C GLY A 635 16.39 19.19 30.99
N LEU A 636 17.64 18.74 31.00
CA LEU A 636 17.94 17.34 31.24
C LEU A 636 18.35 17.11 32.69
N PRO A 637 17.99 15.95 33.30
CA PRO A 637 18.57 15.52 34.57
C PRO A 637 20.11 15.46 34.46
N ALA A 638 20.83 15.85 35.51
CA ALA A 638 22.29 15.81 35.52
C ALA A 638 22.82 14.37 35.25
N ASN A 639 22.10 13.37 35.78
CA ASN A 639 22.38 11.94 35.57
C ASN A 639 21.07 11.25 35.19
N PRO A 640 20.67 11.26 33.93
CA PRO A 640 19.44 10.62 33.50
C PRO A 640 19.51 9.10 33.68
N THR A 641 18.42 8.49 34.13
CA THR A 641 18.33 7.04 34.29
C THR A 641 18.40 6.38 32.92
N VAL A 642 19.24 5.35 32.78
CA VAL A 642 19.30 4.49 31.60
C VAL A 642 18.22 3.43 31.71
N LEU A 643 17.24 3.45 30.83
CA LEU A 643 16.09 2.54 30.82
C LEU A 643 16.37 1.27 30.00
N ALA A 644 17.16 1.39 28.95
CA ALA A 644 17.63 0.30 28.12
C ALA A 644 18.96 0.67 27.45
N SER A 645 19.79 -0.32 27.14
CA SER A 645 21.02 -0.10 26.39
C SER A 645 21.34 -1.28 25.47
N ASN A 646 22.03 -0.99 24.36
CA ASN A 646 22.62 -1.98 23.48
C ASN A 646 24.07 -1.59 23.20
N GLU A 647 25.03 -2.44 23.67
CA GLU A 647 26.48 -2.25 23.47
C GLU A 647 27.06 -3.19 22.42
N HIS A 648 26.33 -4.24 22.05
CA HIS A 648 26.74 -5.21 21.04
C HIS A 648 26.01 -4.88 19.73
N ILE A 649 26.36 -3.74 19.15
CA ILE A 649 25.99 -3.47 17.79
C ILE A 649 26.91 -4.33 16.95
N GLU A 650 26.39 -5.46 16.47
CA GLU A 650 27.13 -6.26 15.51
C GLU A 650 27.55 -5.33 14.38
N LEU A 651 28.85 -5.24 14.21
CA LEU A 651 29.48 -4.62 13.03
C LEU A 651 29.24 -5.57 11.87
N GLY A 652 27.96 -5.77 11.50
CA GLY A 652 27.62 -6.41 10.25
C GLY A 652 28.32 -5.64 9.16
N ASP A 653 28.91 -6.33 8.18
CA ASP A 653 29.63 -5.76 7.06
C ASP A 653 28.92 -4.50 6.56
N THR A 654 29.33 -3.37 7.12
CA THR A 654 28.92 -2.07 6.61
C THR A 654 29.56 -1.98 5.24
N PRO A 655 28.78 -1.78 4.17
CA PRO A 655 29.37 -1.44 2.89
C PRO A 655 29.97 -0.05 3.02
N HIS A 656 31.16 0.05 3.61
CA HIS A 656 32.01 1.20 3.42
C HIS A 656 32.28 1.29 1.90
N ALA A 657 32.06 2.46 1.38
CA ALA A 657 32.23 2.85 -0.01
C ALA A 657 33.57 2.40 -0.60
N THR A 658 33.65 1.15 -1.00
CA THR A 658 34.62 0.64 -1.94
C THR A 658 33.86 -0.33 -2.85
N GLY A 659 33.40 0.18 -4.00
CA GLY A 659 33.14 -0.61 -5.18
C GLY A 659 32.25 -1.84 -5.02
N GLY A 660 31.12 -1.71 -4.34
CA GLY A 660 30.10 -2.76 -4.33
C GLY A 660 29.50 -2.90 -5.72
N VAL A 661 29.56 -4.08 -6.29
CA VAL A 661 28.86 -4.45 -7.51
C VAL A 661 27.41 -4.02 -7.36
N PRO A 662 26.83 -3.21 -8.30
CA PRO A 662 25.43 -2.84 -8.24
C PRO A 662 24.60 -4.10 -8.23
N GLY A 663 23.82 -4.32 -7.16
CA GLY A 663 22.74 -5.29 -7.25
C GLY A 663 21.96 -4.94 -8.51
N LYS A 664 21.73 -5.92 -9.38
CA LYS A 664 21.04 -5.72 -10.65
C LYS A 664 19.79 -4.88 -10.38
N LEU A 665 19.83 -3.60 -10.78
CA LEU A 665 18.64 -2.82 -11.04
C LEU A 665 17.81 -3.66 -12.02
N LEU A 666 16.75 -4.24 -11.56
CA LEU A 666 15.73 -4.74 -12.46
C LEU A 666 15.13 -3.51 -13.12
N ALA A 667 15.43 -3.40 -14.41
CA ALA A 667 15.23 -2.29 -15.29
C ALA A 667 13.91 -1.55 -15.04
N MET A 668 14.01 -0.25 -14.81
CA MET A 668 12.95 0.68 -15.17
C MET A 668 12.55 0.37 -16.62
N ARG A 669 11.36 -0.16 -16.82
CA ARG A 669 10.74 -0.11 -18.13
C ARG A 669 10.10 1.27 -18.30
N GLU A 670 10.92 2.28 -18.51
CA GLU A 670 10.56 3.33 -19.45
C GLU A 670 10.60 2.69 -20.83
N ARG A 671 9.47 2.45 -21.43
CA ARG A 671 9.40 2.21 -22.87
C ARG A 671 9.65 3.55 -23.57
N ALA A 672 10.91 3.88 -23.78
CA ALA A 672 11.30 4.77 -24.85
C ALA A 672 10.88 4.12 -26.17
N SER A 673 10.19 4.88 -27.02
CA SER A 673 9.83 4.50 -28.37
C SER A 673 11.04 3.96 -29.11
N ALA A 674 10.88 2.79 -29.74
CA ALA A 674 11.89 2.17 -30.58
C ALA A 674 12.23 3.11 -31.76
N ALA A 675 13.51 3.46 -31.81
CA ALA A 675 14.19 3.77 -33.06
C ALA A 675 15.02 2.54 -33.45
N GLU A 676 14.88 2.15 -34.71
CA GLU A 676 15.46 0.99 -35.33
C GLU A 676 17.01 0.92 -35.22
N GLY A 677 17.57 -0.32 -35.09
CA GLY A 677 18.93 -0.59 -35.45
C GLY A 677 19.62 -1.72 -34.68
N GLU A 678 19.85 -2.80 -35.40
CA GLU A 678 20.90 -3.81 -35.29
C GLU A 678 20.85 -4.91 -34.22
N CYS A 679 20.65 -6.12 -34.77
CA CYS A 679 20.86 -7.43 -34.15
C CYS A 679 22.34 -7.73 -33.88
N VAL A 680 22.66 -8.20 -32.67
CA VAL A 680 23.85 -9.04 -32.45
C VAL A 680 23.42 -10.33 -31.76
N GLU A 681 23.66 -11.44 -32.47
CA GLU A 681 23.54 -12.81 -32.01
C GLU A 681 24.45 -13.09 -30.81
N LEU A 682 23.95 -13.74 -29.78
CA LEU A 682 24.80 -14.45 -28.81
C LEU A 682 24.23 -15.84 -28.50
N ALA A 683 25.14 -16.77 -28.65
CA ALA A 683 25.02 -18.20 -28.77
C ALA A 683 24.42 -18.91 -27.54
N THR A 684 23.69 -19.96 -27.85
CA THR A 684 23.16 -21.05 -27.04
C THR A 684 24.23 -21.83 -26.28
N ILE A 685 24.03 -22.09 -24.98
CA ILE A 685 24.67 -23.23 -24.30
C ILE A 685 23.57 -24.05 -23.61
N ALA A 686 23.63 -25.37 -23.89
CA ALA A 686 22.64 -26.36 -23.58
C ALA A 686 22.59 -26.80 -22.10
N ALA A 687 21.41 -27.31 -21.73
CA ALA A 687 21.08 -27.96 -20.46
C ALA A 687 21.72 -29.35 -20.30
N PRO A 688 21.64 -29.97 -19.11
CA PRO A 688 20.96 -31.27 -19.08
C PRO A 688 19.88 -31.38 -17.98
N ARG A 689 18.90 -32.21 -18.38
CA ARG A 689 17.75 -32.63 -17.57
C ARG A 689 18.14 -33.68 -16.55
N SER A 690 17.51 -33.65 -15.35
CA SER A 690 17.09 -34.89 -14.69
C SER A 690 15.88 -34.63 -13.80
N ALA A 691 14.87 -35.45 -13.96
CA ALA A 691 13.61 -35.43 -13.25
C ALA A 691 13.69 -36.25 -11.96
N MET A 692 13.04 -35.76 -10.88
CA MET A 692 12.59 -36.63 -9.79
C MET A 692 11.25 -36.12 -9.21
N PRO A 693 10.38 -37.00 -8.72
CA PRO A 693 8.98 -36.72 -8.45
C PRO A 693 8.72 -36.07 -7.08
N ALA A 694 7.65 -35.32 -7.02
CA ALA A 694 7.17 -34.64 -5.79
C ALA A 694 6.51 -35.62 -4.80
N PRO A 695 6.74 -35.48 -3.50
CA PRO A 695 5.98 -36.21 -2.49
C PRO A 695 4.68 -35.47 -2.16
N ARG A 696 3.58 -36.23 -2.13
CA ARG A 696 2.27 -35.79 -1.62
C ARG A 696 2.29 -35.86 -0.09
N CYS A 697 1.87 -34.80 0.60
CA CYS A 697 1.53 -34.85 2.01
C CYS A 697 0.04 -34.57 2.24
N PRO A 698 -0.61 -35.27 3.16
CA PRO A 698 -2.04 -35.16 3.42
C PRO A 698 -2.37 -33.97 4.35
N ILE A 699 -3.51 -33.34 4.06
CA ILE A 699 -4.08 -32.22 4.82
C ILE A 699 -4.80 -32.81 6.06
N ALA A 700 -4.37 -32.41 7.25
CA ALA A 700 -5.11 -32.63 8.49
C ALA A 700 -5.81 -31.32 8.88
N GLN A 701 -7.13 -31.39 9.10
CA GLN A 701 -7.93 -30.29 9.65
C GLN A 701 -7.79 -30.21 11.18
N PRO A 702 -7.66 -29.02 11.78
CA PRO A 702 -7.88 -28.85 13.22
C PRO A 702 -9.29 -28.32 13.52
N LYS A 703 -9.92 -28.97 14.48
CA LYS A 703 -11.14 -28.53 15.13
C LYS A 703 -10.84 -27.54 16.27
N GLY A 704 -11.68 -26.55 16.47
CA GLY A 704 -11.85 -25.89 17.76
C GLY A 704 -11.74 -24.37 17.73
N GLY A 705 -12.88 -23.69 17.93
CA GLY A 705 -13.01 -22.24 17.98
C GLY A 705 -12.52 -21.61 19.27
N ARG A 706 -12.21 -20.32 19.18
CA ARG A 706 -12.41 -19.32 20.26
C ARG A 706 -12.13 -17.88 19.75
N SER A 707 -12.80 -16.94 20.42
CA SER A 707 -12.90 -15.49 20.31
C SER A 707 -11.66 -14.70 19.86
N ARG A 708 -11.93 -13.62 19.11
CA ARG A 708 -11.01 -12.69 18.45
C ARG A 708 -10.36 -11.68 19.41
N PRO A 709 -9.11 -11.28 19.24
CA PRO A 709 -8.52 -10.09 19.86
C PRO A 709 -8.65 -8.85 18.97
N GLN A 710 -8.85 -7.68 19.61
CA GLN A 710 -8.78 -6.35 18.98
C GLN A 710 -7.34 -5.82 19.11
N ILE A 711 -6.79 -5.27 18.04
CA ILE A 711 -5.50 -4.56 18.04
C ILE A 711 -5.76 -3.11 17.64
N TYR A 712 -5.25 -2.16 18.42
CA TYR A 712 -5.40 -0.72 18.19
C TYR A 712 -4.26 -0.19 17.31
N ASP A 713 -4.61 0.49 16.20
CA ASP A 713 -3.66 1.22 15.37
C ASP A 713 -3.69 2.73 15.71
N MET A 714 -2.56 3.24 16.26
CA MET A 714 -2.40 4.64 16.60
C MET A 714 -2.38 5.58 15.38
N ARG A 715 -2.06 5.08 14.18
CA ARG A 715 -1.97 5.89 12.97
C ARG A 715 -3.33 6.31 12.43
N ASP A 716 -4.32 5.45 12.50
CA ASP A 716 -5.67 5.77 12.07
C ASP A 716 -6.33 6.79 13.01
N SER A 717 -6.02 6.73 14.29
CA SER A 717 -6.43 7.77 15.25
C SER A 717 -5.76 9.12 14.94
N MET A 718 -4.49 9.14 14.58
CA MET A 718 -3.78 10.36 14.14
C MET A 718 -4.31 10.92 12.83
N ARG A 719 -4.54 10.08 11.82
CA ARG A 719 -5.10 10.51 10.52
C ARG A 719 -6.54 11.03 10.63
N ARG A 720 -7.35 10.49 11.54
CA ARG A 720 -8.73 10.97 11.77
C ARG A 720 -8.79 12.28 12.55
N LEU A 721 -7.88 12.49 13.50
CA LEU A 721 -7.80 13.76 14.25
C LEU A 721 -7.33 14.94 13.38
N LEU A 722 -6.59 14.68 12.31
CA LEU A 722 -6.20 15.69 11.33
C LEU A 722 -7.33 16.12 10.40
N ARG A 723 -8.47 15.44 10.40
CA ARG A 723 -9.61 15.71 9.51
C ARG A 723 -10.66 16.66 10.13
N HIS A 724 -10.46 17.07 11.35
CA HIS A 724 -11.23 18.09 12.06
C HIS A 724 -10.31 19.22 12.49
#